data_46635e89c5c206137ce7fa12f9ed5e92
#
_entry.id   46635e89c5c206137ce7fa12f9ed5e92
#
_cell.length_a   1.000
_cell.length_b   1.000
_cell.length_c   1.000
_cell.angle_alpha   90.00
_cell.angle_beta   90.00
_cell.angle_gamma   90.00
#
_symmetry.space_group_name_H-M   'P 1'
#
loop_
_entity.id
_entity.type
_entity.pdbx_description
1 polymer ?
#
loop_
_entity_poly.entity_id
_entity_poly.type
_entity_poly.pdbx_seq_one_letter_code
_entity_poly.pdbx_strand_id
1 'polypeptide(L)'
;MMRRTTFREIKNTFGRFAAIMAIIALGVGFFSGLKMTKPDMMNTISNFLDKGNFYDLHLLSTLGYTDDDVDSFAGEKDVLYAEGGYSLDVLYKNQGENDRVLKTMSVPENINKLSLVDGRMPEKEDECVVDAKMDSIKIGDVIEVADDDAAEGEDSSTQDILKVKKFTVVGTVNSPLYINFERGTTTLGNGKIAGFVYVSPEAFDSECYTDVYVKFDREFDLYADEYENYIDDRKDEWESICKTSVLDRYKDILMAKGMTEDMVKDITLDDADGVNYYILGRETNIGYVCFESDSDIVNGVAKVFPVFFILVAVLVCMTTMNRMVEEQRSMIGMLKALGYGKAAIMGKYMIYSGTAAVVGCAGGYLIGTYVFPEVIWYAYHMMYIHMPLERTTDWTLVIGVLAASLLCTVGTTWFSCRYELSETAASLMRPKAPKPGKRVFLEHIPFIWKRLKFLRKVSVRNVFRYKKRFFMMIIGISGCTALLLTGFGINDSISGFADNQYGEIQVGDGVITLNTSIAGDREDERFSSLKDRLEEDTSCYDLVSESTWDLVHDGGVKSVNMVIMEEPEHVDRYMKFADKDGAEIEYPGKGEAVINTALAEQYDLKTGDVITVRDSEMKEIRVSVSGIFRNHVYNYVYISPETYEDQMGEAPQYKSVYFNLEEGADSHEISADLMGDAATASVTINKDMKNRISKMMESLNYIVIVVILSAGALAFIVLYNLTNINITERIREIATIKVLGFFKNETSDYVFRENRVLTTFGIAVGLVLGVFLHAFVIGQIKVDMVAFDTYIAPMSYVY
;
A
#
# COMPACT_ATOMS: atom_id res chain seq x y z
N MET A 1 29.44 19.82 -42.61
CA MET A 1 29.93 18.50 -43.04
C MET A 1 29.73 17.43 -41.95
N MET A 2 30.24 17.64 -40.72
CA MET A 2 30.09 16.67 -39.59
C MET A 2 28.66 16.27 -39.23
N ARG A 3 27.68 17.21 -39.22
CA ARG A 3 26.26 16.88 -38.94
C ARG A 3 25.67 15.89 -39.95
N ARG A 4 25.96 16.04 -41.23
CA ARG A 4 25.51 15.12 -42.30
C ARG A 4 26.14 13.72 -42.13
N THR A 5 27.38 13.63 -41.70
CA THR A 5 28.07 12.35 -41.42
C THR A 5 27.45 11.66 -40.19
N THR A 6 27.05 12.42 -39.16
CA THR A 6 26.39 11.86 -37.99
C THR A 6 25.02 11.22 -38.36
N PHE A 7 24.19 11.93 -39.16
CA PHE A 7 22.92 11.36 -39.62
C PHE A 7 23.09 10.10 -40.47
N ARG A 8 24.12 10.05 -41.31
CA ARG A 8 24.43 8.84 -42.09
C ARG A 8 24.89 7.70 -41.20
N GLU A 9 25.60 7.99 -40.13
CA GLU A 9 26.02 7.02 -39.11
C GLU A 9 24.84 6.46 -38.38
N ILE A 10 23.88 7.29 -37.93
CA ILE A 10 22.63 6.82 -37.27
C ILE A 10 21.91 5.83 -38.17
N LYS A 11 21.79 6.13 -39.48
CA LYS A 11 21.14 5.22 -40.43
C LYS A 11 21.89 3.90 -40.62
N ASN A 12 23.20 3.95 -40.68
CA ASN A 12 24.05 2.75 -40.89
C ASN A 12 24.16 1.88 -39.63
N THR A 13 23.98 2.47 -38.43
CA THR A 13 24.08 1.77 -37.13
C THR A 13 22.76 1.85 -36.36
N PHE A 14 21.62 1.84 -37.10
CA PHE A 14 20.29 2.07 -36.52
C PHE A 14 19.99 1.12 -35.34
N GLY A 15 20.34 -0.17 -35.42
CA GLY A 15 20.09 -1.11 -34.31
C GLY A 15 20.78 -0.71 -32.98
N ARG A 16 21.98 -0.11 -33.03
CA ARG A 16 22.67 0.39 -31.84
C ARG A 16 22.08 1.70 -31.32
N PHE A 17 21.71 2.58 -32.25
CA PHE A 17 21.02 3.82 -31.92
C PHE A 17 19.68 3.50 -31.23
N ALA A 18 18.89 2.60 -31.81
CA ALA A 18 17.61 2.16 -31.28
C ALA A 18 17.78 1.47 -29.90
N ALA A 19 18.83 0.68 -29.69
CA ALA A 19 19.10 0.07 -28.38
C ALA A 19 19.37 1.13 -27.28
N ILE A 20 20.21 2.14 -27.56
CA ILE A 20 20.47 3.24 -26.61
C ILE A 20 19.18 4.03 -26.35
N MET A 21 18.45 4.37 -27.40
CA MET A 21 17.18 5.09 -27.33
C MET A 21 16.14 4.31 -26.50
N ALA A 22 15.98 2.99 -26.76
CA ALA A 22 15.02 2.15 -26.08
C ALA A 22 15.31 1.96 -24.58
N ILE A 23 16.61 1.82 -24.21
CA ILE A 23 16.99 1.72 -22.79
C ILE A 23 16.70 3.03 -22.06
N ILE A 24 16.99 4.17 -22.70
CA ILE A 24 16.68 5.47 -22.10
C ILE A 24 15.17 5.67 -22.01
N ALA A 25 14.44 5.33 -23.09
CA ALA A 25 12.98 5.44 -23.10
C ALA A 25 12.34 4.58 -22.01
N LEU A 26 12.83 3.36 -21.82
CA LEU A 26 12.32 2.46 -20.80
C LEU A 26 12.67 2.95 -19.38
N GLY A 27 13.93 3.38 -19.15
CA GLY A 27 14.36 3.89 -17.84
C GLY A 27 13.64 5.19 -17.46
N VAL A 28 13.51 6.12 -18.42
CA VAL A 28 12.78 7.38 -18.25
C VAL A 28 11.28 7.12 -18.08
N GLY A 29 10.70 6.26 -18.93
CA GLY A 29 9.29 5.95 -18.90
C GLY A 29 8.88 5.31 -17.57
N PHE A 30 9.64 4.34 -17.12
CA PHE A 30 9.42 3.69 -15.83
C PHE A 30 9.54 4.69 -14.67
N PHE A 31 10.62 5.50 -14.65
CA PHE A 31 10.80 6.50 -13.60
C PHE A 31 9.70 7.55 -13.56
N SER A 32 9.49 8.23 -14.71
CA SER A 32 8.51 9.31 -14.78
C SER A 32 7.08 8.80 -14.59
N GLY A 33 6.77 7.61 -15.13
CA GLY A 33 5.46 7.00 -14.98
C GLY A 33 5.11 6.69 -13.53
N LEU A 34 5.97 5.96 -12.81
CA LEU A 34 5.76 5.67 -11.39
C LEU A 34 5.76 6.94 -10.54
N LYS A 35 6.68 7.89 -10.82
CA LYS A 35 6.77 9.13 -10.05
C LYS A 35 5.55 10.03 -10.23
N MET A 36 4.91 10.01 -11.40
CA MET A 36 3.70 10.78 -11.68
C MET A 36 2.44 10.11 -11.17
N THR A 37 2.48 8.81 -10.84
CA THR A 37 1.27 8.09 -10.40
C THR A 37 0.70 8.67 -9.11
N LYS A 38 1.52 8.90 -8.06
CA LYS A 38 1.02 9.52 -6.81
C LYS A 38 0.43 10.92 -7.07
N PRO A 39 1.09 11.87 -7.74
CA PRO A 39 0.50 13.17 -8.05
C PRO A 39 -0.81 13.08 -8.84
N ASP A 40 -0.92 12.17 -9.81
CA ASP A 40 -2.15 12.00 -10.60
C ASP A 40 -3.29 11.40 -9.73
N MET A 41 -3.00 10.41 -8.87
CA MET A 41 -3.94 9.87 -7.91
C MET A 41 -4.42 10.95 -6.93
N MET A 42 -3.48 11.68 -6.32
CA MET A 42 -3.79 12.75 -5.36
C MET A 42 -4.62 13.86 -5.99
N ASN A 43 -4.29 14.29 -7.21
CA ASN A 43 -5.08 15.30 -7.93
C ASN A 43 -6.50 14.80 -8.24
N THR A 44 -6.64 13.52 -8.59
CA THR A 44 -7.94 12.91 -8.88
C THR A 44 -8.84 12.94 -7.66
N ILE A 45 -8.33 12.48 -6.51
CA ILE A 45 -9.12 12.44 -5.28
C ILE A 45 -9.39 13.84 -4.72
N SER A 46 -8.39 14.76 -4.77
CA SER A 46 -8.58 16.14 -4.33
C SER A 46 -9.72 16.81 -5.10
N ASN A 47 -9.70 16.72 -6.42
CA ASN A 47 -10.76 17.27 -7.25
C ASN A 47 -12.14 16.65 -6.98
N PHE A 48 -12.20 15.38 -6.62
CA PHE A 48 -13.46 14.73 -6.24
C PHE A 48 -13.97 15.23 -4.88
N LEU A 49 -13.09 15.26 -3.88
CA LEU A 49 -13.42 15.73 -2.53
C LEU A 49 -13.76 17.23 -2.50
N ASP A 50 -13.05 18.05 -3.26
CA ASP A 50 -13.30 19.49 -3.38
C ASP A 50 -14.66 19.77 -4.06
N LYS A 51 -14.98 19.05 -5.15
CA LYS A 51 -16.31 19.14 -5.81
C LYS A 51 -17.44 18.70 -4.87
N GLY A 52 -17.17 17.68 -4.04
CA GLY A 52 -18.09 17.21 -3.02
C GLY A 52 -18.15 18.11 -1.79
N ASN A 53 -17.29 19.12 -1.67
CA ASN A 53 -17.17 19.97 -0.49
C ASN A 53 -16.99 19.13 0.79
N PHE A 54 -15.98 18.25 0.78
CA PHE A 54 -15.75 17.27 1.84
C PHE A 54 -15.51 17.94 3.19
N TYR A 55 -16.12 17.40 4.24
CA TYR A 55 -16.10 17.98 5.60
C TYR A 55 -14.68 18.13 6.17
N ASP A 56 -14.54 18.99 7.19
CA ASP A 56 -13.32 19.13 7.99
C ASP A 56 -13.50 18.55 9.40
N LEU A 57 -14.67 18.78 10.03
CA LEU A 57 -15.06 18.11 11.27
C LEU A 57 -16.39 17.40 11.12
N HIS A 58 -16.52 16.25 11.78
CA HIS A 58 -17.73 15.49 11.93
C HIS A 58 -18.07 15.38 13.41
N LEU A 59 -19.18 15.97 13.81
CA LEU A 59 -19.63 16.07 15.19
C LEU A 59 -20.74 15.05 15.43
N LEU A 60 -20.60 14.28 16.48
CA LEU A 60 -21.58 13.28 16.92
C LEU A 60 -21.94 13.52 18.37
N SER A 61 -23.19 13.28 18.74
CA SER A 61 -23.66 13.30 20.13
C SER A 61 -24.69 12.21 20.35
N THR A 62 -24.66 11.57 21.52
CA THR A 62 -25.69 10.62 21.94
C THR A 62 -27.08 11.25 22.11
N LEU A 63 -27.18 12.58 22.27
CA LEU A 63 -28.44 13.32 22.36
C LEU A 63 -28.88 13.93 21.03
N GLY A 64 -28.07 13.80 19.96
CA GLY A 64 -28.24 14.52 18.70
C GLY A 64 -28.01 16.03 18.84
N TYR A 65 -28.11 16.75 17.72
CA TYR A 65 -28.00 18.19 17.61
C TYR A 65 -29.27 18.77 16.97
N THR A 66 -29.67 19.95 17.43
CA THR A 66 -30.86 20.65 16.92
C THR A 66 -30.48 21.62 15.79
N ASP A 67 -31.52 22.21 15.13
CA ASP A 67 -31.31 23.31 14.16
C ASP A 67 -30.58 24.48 14.78
N ASP A 68 -30.94 24.87 16.07
CA ASP A 68 -30.30 25.96 16.77
C ASP A 68 -28.81 25.69 17.03
N ASP A 69 -28.43 24.46 17.31
CA ASP A 69 -27.02 24.04 17.45
C ASP A 69 -26.28 24.21 16.13
N VAL A 70 -26.84 23.72 15.02
CA VAL A 70 -26.26 23.83 13.69
C VAL A 70 -26.09 25.28 13.26
N ASP A 71 -27.08 26.13 13.52
CA ASP A 71 -27.03 27.57 13.25
C ASP A 71 -25.94 28.26 14.11
N SER A 72 -25.77 27.83 15.37
CA SER A 72 -24.69 28.32 16.24
C SER A 72 -23.31 27.92 15.69
N PHE A 73 -23.13 26.68 15.28
CA PHE A 73 -21.89 26.19 14.69
C PHE A 73 -21.56 26.89 13.36
N ALA A 74 -22.55 27.18 12.52
CA ALA A 74 -22.38 27.97 11.30
C ALA A 74 -21.96 29.43 11.57
N GLY A 75 -22.29 29.97 12.77
CA GLY A 75 -21.90 31.32 13.21
C GLY A 75 -20.47 31.39 13.74
N GLU A 76 -19.79 30.27 13.95
CA GLU A 76 -18.45 30.24 14.52
C GLU A 76 -17.40 30.80 13.56
N LYS A 77 -16.27 31.19 14.11
CA LYS A 77 -15.19 31.82 13.36
C LYS A 77 -14.58 30.87 12.35
N ASP A 78 -14.31 31.36 11.13
CA ASP A 78 -13.69 30.66 10.01
C ASP A 78 -14.53 29.44 9.50
N VAL A 79 -15.80 29.30 9.89
CA VAL A 79 -16.72 28.28 9.36
C VAL A 79 -17.33 28.77 8.03
N LEU A 80 -17.23 27.95 7.00
CA LEU A 80 -17.89 28.20 5.71
C LEU A 80 -19.31 27.65 5.70
N TYR A 81 -19.46 26.41 6.18
CA TYR A 81 -20.74 25.71 6.30
C TYR A 81 -20.74 24.84 7.57
N ALA A 82 -21.88 24.76 8.24
CA ALA A 82 -22.24 23.70 9.16
C ALA A 82 -23.57 23.11 8.67
N GLU A 83 -23.70 21.79 8.64
CA GLU A 83 -24.87 21.10 8.06
C GLU A 83 -25.19 19.87 8.90
N GLY A 84 -26.46 19.80 9.35
CA GLY A 84 -27.01 18.62 10.03
C GLY A 84 -27.46 17.56 9.04
N GLY A 85 -27.27 16.31 9.40
CA GLY A 85 -27.69 15.16 8.60
C GLY A 85 -28.26 14.05 9.46
N TYR A 86 -29.00 13.16 8.83
CA TYR A 86 -29.49 11.93 9.43
C TYR A 86 -28.72 10.74 8.87
N SER A 87 -28.36 9.82 9.75
CA SER A 87 -27.65 8.58 9.40
C SER A 87 -28.12 7.45 10.30
N LEU A 88 -28.63 6.39 9.68
CA LEU A 88 -29.24 5.27 10.36
C LEU A 88 -28.89 3.98 9.66
N ASP A 89 -28.54 2.95 10.41
CA ASP A 89 -28.39 1.60 9.87
C ASP A 89 -29.76 0.94 9.81
N VAL A 90 -30.15 0.43 8.64
CA VAL A 90 -31.48 -0.11 8.40
C VAL A 90 -31.37 -1.45 7.70
N LEU A 91 -32.13 -2.43 8.20
CA LEU A 91 -32.27 -3.74 7.56
C LEU A 91 -33.30 -3.66 6.42
N TYR A 92 -32.90 -4.02 5.22
CA TYR A 92 -33.75 -4.03 4.03
C TYR A 92 -33.96 -5.44 3.53
N LYS A 93 -35.22 -5.74 3.13
CA LYS A 93 -35.62 -7.02 2.54
C LYS A 93 -34.93 -7.24 1.21
N ASN A 94 -34.30 -8.41 1.06
CA ASN A 94 -33.70 -8.82 -0.20
C ASN A 94 -34.50 -9.96 -0.81
N GLN A 95 -35.12 -9.78 -1.98
CA GLN A 95 -35.97 -10.77 -2.60
C GLN A 95 -35.19 -12.05 -2.96
N GLY A 96 -35.33 -13.09 -2.09
CA GLY A 96 -34.77 -14.43 -2.32
C GLY A 96 -33.35 -14.66 -1.76
N GLU A 97 -32.79 -13.73 -1.00
CA GLU A 97 -31.54 -13.82 -0.25
C GLU A 97 -31.77 -13.27 1.17
N ASN A 98 -30.78 -13.44 2.06
CA ASN A 98 -30.81 -12.85 3.40
C ASN A 98 -30.92 -11.32 3.35
N ASP A 99 -31.63 -10.72 4.27
CA ASP A 99 -31.81 -9.29 4.42
C ASP A 99 -30.44 -8.62 4.60
N ARG A 100 -30.31 -7.38 4.09
CA ARG A 100 -29.06 -6.64 4.06
C ARG A 100 -29.17 -5.34 4.84
N VAL A 101 -28.16 -5.02 5.61
CA VAL A 101 -28.07 -3.73 6.29
C VAL A 101 -27.49 -2.69 5.32
N LEU A 102 -28.22 -1.60 5.13
CA LEU A 102 -27.78 -0.44 4.36
C LEU A 102 -27.74 0.79 5.27
N LYS A 103 -26.68 1.58 5.14
CA LYS A 103 -26.61 2.88 5.81
C LYS A 103 -27.52 3.86 5.11
N THR A 104 -28.61 4.24 5.75
CA THR A 104 -29.61 5.17 5.22
C THR A 104 -29.28 6.57 5.72
N MET A 105 -29.06 7.49 4.79
CA MET A 105 -28.61 8.86 5.07
C MET A 105 -29.49 9.88 4.34
N SER A 106 -29.60 11.09 4.92
CA SER A 106 -30.23 12.21 4.24
C SER A 106 -29.35 12.76 3.14
N VAL A 107 -29.97 13.20 2.01
CA VAL A 107 -29.26 13.85 0.91
C VAL A 107 -28.65 15.16 1.40
N PRO A 108 -27.34 15.37 1.30
CA PRO A 108 -26.68 16.60 1.75
C PRO A 108 -26.85 17.74 0.74
N GLU A 109 -26.89 18.99 1.23
CA GLU A 109 -27.05 20.18 0.39
C GLU A 109 -25.71 20.85 0.07
N ASN A 110 -24.87 21.10 1.08
CA ASN A 110 -23.68 21.93 0.98
C ASN A 110 -22.38 21.15 1.22
N ILE A 111 -22.36 20.27 2.21
CA ILE A 111 -21.19 19.47 2.62
C ILE A 111 -21.40 18.04 2.15
N ASN A 112 -20.33 17.36 1.75
CA ASN A 112 -20.35 15.94 1.30
C ASN A 112 -21.28 15.68 0.09
N LYS A 113 -21.35 16.62 -0.85
CA LYS A 113 -22.24 16.55 -2.03
C LYS A 113 -22.02 15.28 -2.83
N LEU A 114 -23.12 14.63 -3.17
CA LEU A 114 -23.12 13.39 -3.94
C LEU A 114 -22.76 13.63 -5.41
N SER A 115 -22.04 12.68 -5.98
CA SER A 115 -21.75 12.66 -7.42
C SER A 115 -22.65 11.63 -8.10
N LEU A 116 -23.62 12.10 -8.90
CA LEU A 116 -24.53 11.22 -9.65
C LEU A 116 -23.76 10.44 -10.72
N VAL A 117 -23.93 9.12 -10.72
CA VAL A 117 -23.33 8.20 -11.69
C VAL A 117 -24.33 7.84 -12.79
N ASP A 118 -25.55 7.47 -12.42
CA ASP A 118 -26.65 7.16 -13.35
C ASP A 118 -28.01 7.53 -12.76
N GLY A 119 -28.99 7.84 -13.61
CA GLY A 119 -30.34 8.22 -13.19
C GLY A 119 -30.46 9.69 -12.81
N ARG A 120 -31.14 9.97 -11.69
CA ARG A 120 -31.35 11.32 -11.14
C ARG A 120 -31.36 11.32 -9.61
N MET A 121 -31.28 12.50 -9.01
CA MET A 121 -31.45 12.67 -7.56
C MET A 121 -32.92 12.49 -7.14
N PRO A 122 -33.19 12.10 -5.88
CA PRO A 122 -34.57 11.98 -5.35
C PRO A 122 -35.26 13.33 -5.36
N GLU A 123 -36.53 13.36 -5.77
CA GLU A 123 -37.40 14.54 -5.75
C GLU A 123 -38.60 14.37 -4.82
N LYS A 124 -38.82 13.13 -4.32
CA LYS A 124 -39.94 12.77 -3.43
C LYS A 124 -39.42 12.00 -2.23
N GLU A 125 -40.24 12.00 -1.18
CA GLU A 125 -39.96 11.30 0.07
C GLU A 125 -39.79 9.78 -0.09
N ASP A 126 -40.48 9.17 -1.10
CA ASP A 126 -40.45 7.74 -1.40
C ASP A 126 -39.40 7.34 -2.47
N GLU A 127 -38.51 8.27 -2.85
CA GLU A 127 -37.44 8.04 -3.80
C GLU A 127 -36.07 7.99 -3.09
N CYS A 128 -35.18 7.18 -3.61
CA CYS A 128 -33.80 7.09 -3.09
C CYS A 128 -32.77 6.97 -4.21
N VAL A 129 -31.51 7.28 -3.85
CA VAL A 129 -30.33 6.92 -4.65
C VAL A 129 -29.46 5.98 -3.83
N VAL A 130 -28.84 5.03 -4.51
CA VAL A 130 -28.04 3.97 -3.90
C VAL A 130 -26.58 4.06 -4.29
N ASP A 131 -25.73 3.39 -3.53
CA ASP A 131 -24.30 3.24 -3.82
C ASP A 131 -24.08 2.66 -5.22
N ALA A 132 -23.30 3.37 -6.03
CA ALA A 132 -22.98 2.96 -7.41
C ALA A 132 -22.17 1.64 -7.49
N LYS A 133 -21.60 1.16 -6.36
CA LYS A 133 -20.91 -0.14 -6.27
C LYS A 133 -21.84 -1.32 -5.93
N MET A 134 -23.12 -1.07 -5.71
CA MET A 134 -24.11 -2.13 -5.45
C MET A 134 -24.69 -2.65 -6.76
N ASP A 135 -24.03 -3.63 -7.39
CA ASP A 135 -24.51 -4.26 -8.63
C ASP A 135 -25.84 -5.00 -8.50
N SER A 136 -26.26 -5.33 -7.27
CA SER A 136 -27.48 -6.10 -6.97
C SER A 136 -28.75 -5.26 -7.03
N ILE A 137 -28.67 -3.95 -6.90
CA ILE A 137 -29.83 -3.03 -6.91
C ILE A 137 -29.77 -2.16 -8.18
N LYS A 138 -30.88 -2.06 -8.91
CA LYS A 138 -30.98 -1.33 -10.17
C LYS A 138 -31.97 -0.17 -10.08
N ILE A 139 -31.75 0.81 -10.92
CA ILE A 139 -32.73 1.91 -11.08
C ILE A 139 -34.11 1.35 -11.47
N GLY A 140 -35.12 1.74 -10.71
CA GLY A 140 -36.50 1.25 -10.83
C GLY A 140 -36.86 0.14 -9.84
N ASP A 141 -35.89 -0.45 -9.13
CA ASP A 141 -36.19 -1.41 -8.07
C ASP A 141 -36.81 -0.68 -6.88
N VAL A 142 -37.59 -1.43 -6.09
CA VAL A 142 -38.14 -0.95 -4.83
C VAL A 142 -37.46 -1.69 -3.69
N ILE A 143 -36.83 -0.94 -2.81
CA ILE A 143 -36.27 -1.47 -1.57
C ILE A 143 -37.25 -1.24 -0.41
N GLU A 144 -37.45 -2.25 0.43
CA GLU A 144 -38.39 -2.23 1.54
C GLU A 144 -37.65 -2.50 2.84
N VAL A 145 -37.94 -1.69 3.86
CA VAL A 145 -37.43 -1.91 5.22
C VAL A 145 -37.97 -3.24 5.75
N ALA A 146 -37.08 -4.07 6.29
CA ALA A 146 -37.49 -5.33 6.94
C ALA A 146 -38.20 -5.02 8.27
N ASP A 147 -39.17 -5.82 8.62
CA ASP A 147 -39.77 -5.73 9.96
C ASP A 147 -38.79 -6.42 10.93
N ASP A 148 -38.41 -5.71 11.97
CA ASP A 148 -37.48 -6.22 12.98
C ASP A 148 -38.27 -7.04 14.00
N ASP A 149 -38.41 -8.35 13.77
CA ASP A 149 -39.06 -9.27 14.70
C ASP A 149 -38.14 -9.59 15.92
N ALA A 150 -36.91 -9.09 15.95
CA ALA A 150 -35.90 -9.43 16.94
C ALA A 150 -35.72 -8.41 18.07
N ALA A 151 -36.33 -7.25 18.01
CA ALA A 151 -36.22 -6.21 19.06
C ALA A 151 -37.44 -6.23 20.00
N GLU A 152 -37.60 -7.27 20.79
CA GLU A 152 -38.46 -7.23 21.97
C GLU A 152 -37.79 -6.53 23.16
N GLY A 153 -37.18 -5.36 22.95
CA GLY A 153 -36.62 -4.49 24.00
C GLY A 153 -37.24 -3.10 23.94
N GLU A 154 -37.68 -2.58 25.10
CA GLU A 154 -38.47 -1.36 25.30
C GLU A 154 -37.87 -0.02 24.84
N ASP A 155 -36.90 0.01 23.93
CA ASP A 155 -36.41 1.29 23.35
C ASP A 155 -36.85 1.39 21.89
N SER A 156 -37.40 2.56 21.55
CA SER A 156 -37.97 2.92 20.26
C SER A 156 -37.20 2.31 19.09
N SER A 157 -37.83 1.40 18.35
CA SER A 157 -37.26 0.73 17.23
C SER A 157 -36.72 1.79 16.26
N THR A 158 -35.48 1.59 15.72
CA THR A 158 -34.89 2.34 14.65
C THR A 158 -35.85 2.58 13.47
N GLN A 159 -36.89 1.76 13.38
CA GLN A 159 -37.99 1.85 12.41
C GLN A 159 -38.91 3.04 12.59
N ASP A 160 -39.02 3.60 13.81
CA ASP A 160 -39.93 4.73 14.07
C ASP A 160 -39.34 6.07 13.58
N ILE A 161 -38.03 6.11 13.31
CA ILE A 161 -37.35 7.29 12.80
C ILE A 161 -37.58 7.50 11.29
N LEU A 162 -37.94 6.44 10.53
CA LEU A 162 -38.27 6.54 9.12
C LEU A 162 -39.79 6.54 8.88
N LYS A 163 -40.33 7.67 8.36
CA LYS A 163 -41.70 7.79 7.93
C LYS A 163 -42.10 6.86 6.79
N VAL A 164 -41.12 6.66 5.87
CA VAL A 164 -41.31 5.88 4.63
C VAL A 164 -40.61 4.54 4.78
N LYS A 165 -41.34 3.45 4.54
CA LYS A 165 -40.82 2.07 4.64
C LYS A 165 -40.44 1.47 3.28
N LYS A 166 -40.78 2.11 2.16
CA LYS A 166 -40.50 1.63 0.79
C LYS A 166 -39.96 2.75 -0.05
N PHE A 167 -38.83 2.53 -0.67
CA PHE A 167 -38.16 3.51 -1.49
C PHE A 167 -37.95 3.00 -2.91
N THR A 168 -38.26 3.83 -3.90
CA THR A 168 -37.98 3.55 -5.29
C THR A 168 -36.59 4.09 -5.66
N VAL A 169 -35.73 3.23 -6.18
CA VAL A 169 -34.39 3.63 -6.62
C VAL A 169 -34.46 4.43 -7.91
N VAL A 170 -34.06 5.70 -7.87
CA VAL A 170 -34.13 6.62 -9.03
C VAL A 170 -32.74 6.95 -9.60
N GLY A 171 -31.69 6.59 -8.94
CA GLY A 171 -30.31 6.80 -9.40
C GLY A 171 -29.27 6.09 -8.56
N THR A 172 -28.03 6.13 -9.05
CA THR A 172 -26.85 5.62 -8.34
C THR A 172 -25.85 6.76 -8.17
N VAL A 173 -25.18 6.80 -7.01
CA VAL A 173 -24.28 7.90 -6.63
C VAL A 173 -22.97 7.41 -6.03
N ASN A 174 -21.93 8.25 -6.17
CA ASN A 174 -20.72 8.18 -5.34
C ASN A 174 -20.80 9.22 -4.23
N SER A 175 -20.38 8.84 -3.03
CA SER A 175 -20.34 9.71 -1.86
C SER A 175 -18.89 10.01 -1.44
N PRO A 176 -18.53 11.25 -1.11
CA PRO A 176 -17.22 11.58 -0.54
C PRO A 176 -16.92 10.88 0.78
N LEU A 177 -17.97 10.48 1.53
CA LEU A 177 -17.82 9.73 2.78
C LEU A 177 -17.33 8.30 2.55
N TYR A 178 -17.55 7.72 1.35
CA TYR A 178 -17.27 6.31 1.02
C TYR A 178 -16.48 6.18 -0.26
N ILE A 179 -15.24 6.69 -0.25
CA ILE A 179 -14.36 6.63 -1.42
C ILE A 179 -13.76 5.25 -1.71
N ASN A 180 -13.65 4.38 -0.69
CA ASN A 180 -13.23 2.98 -0.85
C ASN A 180 -14.43 2.02 -0.88
N PHE A 181 -14.17 0.71 -0.93
CA PHE A 181 -15.21 -0.33 -0.92
C PHE A 181 -15.77 -0.64 0.47
N GLU A 182 -15.12 -0.19 1.54
CA GLU A 182 -15.58 -0.41 2.91
C GLU A 182 -16.73 0.53 3.26
N ARG A 183 -17.78 -0.05 3.89
CA ARG A 183 -18.99 0.72 4.27
C ARG A 183 -19.17 0.83 5.78
N GLY A 184 -18.33 0.15 6.54
CA GLY A 184 -18.38 0.11 8.00
C GLY A 184 -19.03 -1.15 8.55
N THR A 185 -19.12 -1.17 9.88
CA THR A 185 -19.76 -2.23 10.67
C THR A 185 -21.03 -1.70 11.32
N THR A 186 -21.92 -2.59 11.70
CA THR A 186 -23.22 -2.28 12.32
C THR A 186 -23.51 -3.29 13.40
N THR A 187 -24.45 -2.97 14.28
CA THR A 187 -25.00 -3.90 15.28
C THR A 187 -26.20 -4.72 14.74
N LEU A 188 -26.59 -4.51 13.48
CA LEU A 188 -27.74 -5.18 12.86
C LEU A 188 -27.29 -6.32 11.92
N GLY A 189 -28.16 -7.28 11.73
CA GLY A 189 -28.00 -8.38 10.78
C GLY A 189 -26.73 -9.17 11.03
N ASN A 190 -25.85 -9.26 10.03
CA ASN A 190 -24.56 -9.97 10.12
C ASN A 190 -23.38 -9.07 10.53
N GLY A 191 -23.63 -7.95 11.15
CA GLY A 191 -22.59 -7.01 11.59
C GLY A 191 -21.92 -6.16 10.47
N LYS A 192 -22.41 -6.22 9.22
CA LYS A 192 -21.81 -5.54 8.07
C LYS A 192 -22.79 -4.65 7.34
N ILE A 193 -22.34 -3.45 7.00
CA ILE A 193 -23.07 -2.56 6.10
C ILE A 193 -22.73 -2.97 4.66
N ALA A 194 -23.77 -3.38 3.91
CA ALA A 194 -23.61 -3.85 2.53
C ALA A 194 -23.46 -2.70 1.51
N GLY A 195 -23.94 -1.52 1.83
CA GLY A 195 -23.91 -0.33 1.01
C GLY A 195 -24.60 0.84 1.69
N PHE A 196 -24.79 1.93 0.96
CA PHE A 196 -25.51 3.09 1.47
C PHE A 196 -26.66 3.50 0.55
N VAL A 197 -27.64 4.15 1.18
CA VAL A 197 -28.84 4.71 0.52
C VAL A 197 -28.98 6.16 0.98
N TYR A 198 -29.21 7.07 0.05
CA TYR A 198 -29.57 8.45 0.37
C TYR A 198 -31.04 8.71 0.02
N VAL A 199 -31.76 9.25 0.99
CA VAL A 199 -33.20 9.59 0.89
C VAL A 199 -33.40 11.09 1.18
N SER A 200 -34.58 11.62 0.82
CA SER A 200 -34.92 13.00 1.20
C SER A 200 -34.86 13.16 2.73
N PRO A 201 -34.37 14.31 3.27
CA PRO A 201 -34.42 14.59 4.72
C PRO A 201 -35.84 14.49 5.29
N GLU A 202 -36.87 14.78 4.48
CA GLU A 202 -38.28 14.70 4.86
C GLU A 202 -38.76 13.26 5.17
N ALA A 203 -38.01 12.24 4.73
CA ALA A 203 -38.30 10.84 5.03
C ALA A 203 -38.00 10.45 6.49
N PHE A 204 -37.25 11.27 7.22
CA PHE A 204 -36.93 11.07 8.64
C PHE A 204 -37.96 11.76 9.54
N ASP A 205 -38.27 11.13 10.68
CA ASP A 205 -39.14 11.65 11.75
C ASP A 205 -38.34 11.87 13.03
N SER A 206 -37.41 12.78 12.99
CA SER A 206 -36.56 13.12 14.11
C SER A 206 -36.41 14.64 14.23
N GLU A 207 -36.48 15.16 15.47
CA GLU A 207 -36.24 16.57 15.76
C GLU A 207 -34.74 16.91 15.90
N CYS A 208 -33.87 15.88 15.92
CA CYS A 208 -32.44 16.06 16.12
C CYS A 208 -31.65 15.35 15.02
N TYR A 209 -30.61 16.01 14.56
CA TYR A 209 -29.64 15.44 13.63
C TYR A 209 -28.76 14.42 14.34
N THR A 210 -28.44 13.33 13.68
CA THR A 210 -27.50 12.32 14.18
C THR A 210 -26.06 12.73 13.92
N ASP A 211 -25.84 13.43 12.82
CA ASP A 211 -24.52 13.85 12.33
C ASP A 211 -24.52 15.35 12.05
N VAL A 212 -23.47 16.05 12.43
CA VAL A 212 -23.25 17.43 12.00
C VAL A 212 -21.87 17.52 11.35
N TYR A 213 -21.83 18.03 10.13
CA TYR A 213 -20.61 18.23 9.38
C TYR A 213 -20.26 19.71 9.34
N VAL A 214 -18.98 20.04 9.55
CA VAL A 214 -18.44 21.39 9.52
C VAL A 214 -17.37 21.50 8.46
N LYS A 215 -17.42 22.59 7.68
CA LYS A 215 -16.43 22.96 6.67
C LYS A 215 -15.88 24.34 6.97
N PHE A 216 -14.56 24.49 7.05
CA PHE A 216 -13.89 25.78 7.27
C PHE A 216 -13.64 26.53 5.96
N ASP A 217 -13.63 27.86 6.05
CA ASP A 217 -13.34 28.78 4.94
C ASP A 217 -11.82 28.93 4.76
N ARG A 218 -11.15 27.80 4.51
CA ARG A 218 -9.72 27.72 4.20
C ARG A 218 -9.44 26.59 3.24
N GLU A 219 -8.56 26.85 2.29
CA GLU A 219 -8.09 25.85 1.35
C GLU A 219 -6.68 25.36 1.76
N PHE A 220 -6.52 24.06 1.86
CA PHE A 220 -5.26 23.38 2.13
C PHE A 220 -5.04 22.28 1.08
N ASP A 221 -3.79 22.00 0.81
CA ASP A 221 -3.47 20.80 0.03
C ASP A 221 -3.89 19.55 0.81
N LEU A 222 -4.40 18.55 0.08
CA LEU A 222 -4.86 17.30 0.68
C LEU A 222 -3.69 16.57 1.38
N TYR A 223 -3.89 16.11 2.61
CA TYR A 223 -2.87 15.46 3.47
C TYR A 223 -1.64 16.34 3.77
N ALA A 224 -1.79 17.65 3.81
CA ALA A 224 -0.70 18.53 4.19
C ALA A 224 -0.58 18.65 5.72
N ASP A 225 0.65 18.64 6.23
CA ASP A 225 0.93 18.84 7.67
C ASP A 225 0.30 20.15 8.22
N GLU A 226 0.19 21.19 7.35
CA GLU A 226 -0.45 22.46 7.69
C GLU A 226 -1.96 22.30 7.95
N TYR A 227 -2.62 21.40 7.20
CA TYR A 227 -4.03 21.07 7.41
C TYR A 227 -4.22 20.31 8.72
N GLU A 228 -3.42 19.29 8.97
CA GLU A 228 -3.51 18.48 10.20
C GLU A 228 -3.33 19.33 11.44
N ASN A 229 -2.27 20.13 11.49
CA ASN A 229 -2.05 21.06 12.61
C ASN A 229 -3.20 22.08 12.80
N TYR A 230 -3.77 22.57 11.69
CA TYR A 230 -4.91 23.47 11.76
C TYR A 230 -6.15 22.80 12.35
N ILE A 231 -6.43 21.56 11.94
CA ILE A 231 -7.58 20.79 12.44
C ILE A 231 -7.40 20.42 13.93
N ASP A 232 -6.20 20.03 14.35
CA ASP A 232 -5.93 19.70 15.75
C ASP A 232 -6.11 20.91 16.66
N ASP A 233 -5.58 22.08 16.26
CA ASP A 233 -5.83 23.34 16.99
C ASP A 233 -7.34 23.66 17.07
N ARG A 234 -8.11 23.33 16.03
CA ARG A 234 -9.57 23.56 16.01
C ARG A 234 -10.33 22.56 16.85
N LYS A 235 -9.94 21.29 16.89
CA LYS A 235 -10.59 20.29 17.76
C LYS A 235 -10.59 20.74 19.21
N ASP A 236 -9.47 21.25 19.71
CA ASP A 236 -9.35 21.76 21.07
C ASP A 236 -10.33 22.95 21.35
N GLU A 237 -10.51 23.85 20.37
CA GLU A 237 -11.47 24.95 20.45
C GLU A 237 -12.92 24.43 20.42
N TRP A 238 -13.22 23.48 19.51
CA TRP A 238 -14.54 22.89 19.30
C TRP A 238 -14.97 21.96 20.43
N GLU A 239 -14.04 21.42 21.22
CA GLU A 239 -14.37 20.67 22.43
C GLU A 239 -15.22 21.45 23.41
N SER A 240 -14.87 22.73 23.66
CA SER A 240 -15.64 23.60 24.55
C SER A 240 -17.00 23.95 23.96
N ILE A 241 -17.11 24.11 22.63
CA ILE A 241 -18.35 24.46 21.94
C ILE A 241 -19.32 23.27 21.99
N CYS A 242 -18.88 22.08 21.58
CA CYS A 242 -19.69 20.86 21.62
C CYS A 242 -20.11 20.50 23.05
N LYS A 243 -19.21 20.63 24.03
CA LYS A 243 -19.51 20.39 25.44
C LYS A 243 -20.64 21.26 25.93
N THR A 244 -20.65 22.54 25.55
CA THR A 244 -21.68 23.51 25.96
C THR A 244 -23.02 23.15 25.30
N SER A 245 -23.05 22.90 24.00
CA SER A 245 -24.25 22.53 23.25
C SER A 245 -24.91 21.25 23.80
N VAL A 246 -24.11 20.19 24.01
CA VAL A 246 -24.61 18.92 24.55
C VAL A 246 -25.11 19.07 25.99
N LEU A 247 -24.44 19.88 26.83
CA LEU A 247 -24.88 20.15 28.18
C LEU A 247 -26.22 20.93 28.22
N ASP A 248 -26.37 21.94 27.37
CA ASP A 248 -27.60 22.70 27.26
C ASP A 248 -28.74 21.80 26.77
N ARG A 249 -28.51 20.94 25.76
CA ARG A 249 -29.47 19.96 25.31
C ARG A 249 -29.88 18.98 26.43
N TYR A 250 -28.90 18.48 27.22
CA TYR A 250 -29.18 17.61 28.35
C TYR A 250 -30.09 18.28 29.38
N LYS A 251 -29.82 19.54 29.70
CA LYS A 251 -30.66 20.35 30.62
C LYS A 251 -32.07 20.53 30.08
N ASP A 252 -32.23 20.79 28.78
CA ASP A 252 -33.54 20.91 28.12
C ASP A 252 -34.35 19.62 28.23
N ILE A 253 -33.71 18.45 27.99
CA ILE A 253 -34.36 17.15 28.17
C ILE A 253 -34.80 16.92 29.62
N LEU A 254 -33.97 17.30 30.61
CA LEU A 254 -34.33 17.19 32.03
C LEU A 254 -35.48 18.11 32.41
N MET A 255 -35.49 19.34 31.86
CA MET A 255 -36.62 20.27 32.05
C MET A 255 -37.90 19.74 31.40
N ALA A 256 -37.82 19.15 30.22
CA ALA A 256 -38.97 18.48 29.57
C ALA A 256 -39.50 17.28 30.40
N LYS A 257 -38.63 16.58 31.14
CA LYS A 257 -38.98 15.51 32.09
C LYS A 257 -39.51 16.06 33.44
N GLY A 258 -39.66 17.41 33.61
CA GLY A 258 -40.29 18.05 34.76
C GLY A 258 -39.36 18.56 35.84
N MET A 259 -38.06 18.64 35.60
CA MET A 259 -37.10 19.32 36.46
C MET A 259 -37.25 20.85 36.33
N THR A 260 -37.02 21.57 37.40
CA THR A 260 -37.04 23.03 37.35
C THR A 260 -35.67 23.59 36.97
N GLU A 261 -35.65 24.84 36.43
CA GLU A 261 -34.40 25.50 36.00
C GLU A 261 -33.36 25.61 37.14
N ASP A 262 -33.80 25.80 38.39
CA ASP A 262 -32.91 25.80 39.55
C ASP A 262 -32.29 24.45 39.87
N MET A 263 -32.92 23.33 39.49
CA MET A 263 -32.41 21.97 39.72
C MET A 263 -31.40 21.57 38.67
N VAL A 264 -31.49 22.08 37.44
CA VAL A 264 -30.58 21.73 36.35
C VAL A 264 -29.39 22.66 36.20
N LYS A 265 -29.38 23.81 36.92
CA LYS A 265 -28.38 24.85 36.76
C LYS A 265 -26.94 24.40 37.08
N ASP A 266 -26.79 23.58 38.12
CA ASP A 266 -25.47 23.13 38.61
C ASP A 266 -25.06 21.76 38.04
N ILE A 267 -25.83 21.18 37.12
CA ILE A 267 -25.53 19.89 36.45
C ILE A 267 -24.40 20.09 35.45
N THR A 268 -23.43 19.17 35.50
CA THR A 268 -22.31 19.07 34.55
C THR A 268 -22.46 17.80 33.70
N LEU A 269 -21.71 17.67 32.63
CA LEU A 269 -21.70 16.43 31.81
C LEU A 269 -21.13 15.22 32.57
N ASP A 270 -20.30 15.47 33.59
CA ASP A 270 -19.79 14.40 34.46
C ASP A 270 -20.89 13.78 35.34
N ASP A 271 -22.02 14.45 35.49
CA ASP A 271 -23.22 13.96 36.20
C ASP A 271 -24.20 13.25 35.25
N ALA A 272 -23.93 13.29 33.94
CA ALA A 272 -24.83 12.77 32.89
C ALA A 272 -24.35 11.41 32.38
N ASP A 273 -24.79 10.34 33.07
CA ASP A 273 -24.44 8.99 32.71
C ASP A 273 -24.93 8.62 31.27
N GLY A 274 -24.01 8.13 30.42
CA GLY A 274 -24.32 7.76 29.04
C GLY A 274 -24.39 8.92 28.02
N VAL A 275 -24.11 10.15 28.40
CA VAL A 275 -24.08 11.29 27.47
C VAL A 275 -22.65 11.54 27.01
N ASN A 276 -22.43 11.30 25.71
CA ASN A 276 -21.12 11.48 25.07
C ASN A 276 -21.21 12.36 23.82
N TYR A 277 -20.12 13.00 23.47
CA TYR A 277 -19.94 13.71 22.20
C TYR A 277 -18.58 13.38 21.61
N TYR A 278 -18.49 13.43 20.28
CA TYR A 278 -17.26 13.12 19.55
C TYR A 278 -17.00 14.18 18.48
N ILE A 279 -15.75 14.59 18.36
CA ILE A 279 -15.27 15.52 17.34
C ILE A 279 -14.27 14.77 16.48
N LEU A 280 -14.69 14.39 15.30
CA LEU A 280 -13.95 13.53 14.40
C LEU A 280 -13.42 14.35 13.22
N GLY A 281 -12.12 14.26 12.94
CA GLY A 281 -11.54 14.82 11.74
C GLY A 281 -11.53 13.81 10.58
N ARG A 282 -10.97 14.19 9.43
CA ARG A 282 -10.88 13.32 8.24
C ARG A 282 -10.05 12.06 8.48
N GLU A 283 -9.12 12.08 9.44
CA GLU A 283 -8.29 10.95 9.82
C GLU A 283 -9.09 9.76 10.37
N THR A 284 -10.33 9.96 10.75
CA THR A 284 -11.24 8.89 11.16
C THR A 284 -11.95 8.23 9.98
N ASN A 285 -11.89 8.82 8.79
CA ASN A 285 -12.47 8.26 7.58
C ASN A 285 -11.53 7.22 6.96
N ILE A 286 -11.91 5.96 7.02
CA ILE A 286 -11.11 4.81 6.55
C ILE A 286 -10.71 4.98 5.08
N GLY A 287 -11.63 5.41 4.22
CA GLY A 287 -11.36 5.61 2.80
C GLY A 287 -10.29 6.67 2.54
N TYR A 288 -10.35 7.78 3.30
CA TYR A 288 -9.39 8.88 3.23
C TYR A 288 -7.98 8.41 3.63
N VAL A 289 -7.83 7.75 4.77
CA VAL A 289 -6.54 7.26 5.28
C VAL A 289 -5.96 6.14 4.40
N CYS A 290 -6.78 5.19 3.98
CA CYS A 290 -6.33 4.12 3.08
C CYS A 290 -5.81 4.67 1.75
N PHE A 291 -6.44 5.70 1.19
CA PHE A 291 -6.01 6.29 -0.08
C PHE A 291 -4.63 6.93 0.01
N GLU A 292 -4.35 7.65 1.08
CA GLU A 292 -3.04 8.22 1.36
C GLU A 292 -1.97 7.11 1.43
N SER A 293 -2.20 6.12 2.28
CA SER A 293 -1.31 4.98 2.48
C SER A 293 -1.02 4.25 1.16
N ASP A 294 -2.03 3.95 0.36
CA ASP A 294 -1.90 3.30 -0.94
C ASP A 294 -1.07 4.14 -1.92
N SER A 295 -1.31 5.45 -1.95
CA SER A 295 -0.54 6.37 -2.80
C SER A 295 0.94 6.43 -2.38
N ASP A 296 1.22 6.31 -1.08
CA ASP A 296 2.58 6.29 -0.54
C ASP A 296 3.33 5.00 -0.82
N ILE A 297 2.65 3.86 -0.85
CA ILE A 297 3.22 2.59 -1.33
C ILE A 297 3.74 2.74 -2.76
N VAL A 298 2.93 3.31 -3.66
CA VAL A 298 3.33 3.56 -5.06
C VAL A 298 4.56 4.47 -5.12
N ASN A 299 4.60 5.54 -4.34
CA ASN A 299 5.72 6.47 -4.27
C ASN A 299 6.99 5.82 -3.67
N GLY A 300 6.85 4.91 -2.70
CA GLY A 300 7.94 4.12 -2.14
C GLY A 300 8.63 3.28 -3.21
N VAL A 301 7.85 2.55 -4.01
CA VAL A 301 8.36 1.79 -5.17
C VAL A 301 9.05 2.72 -6.17
N ALA A 302 8.45 3.90 -6.44
CA ALA A 302 9.00 4.90 -7.37
C ALA A 302 10.33 5.52 -6.91
N LYS A 303 10.68 5.49 -5.63
CA LYS A 303 11.97 5.99 -5.11
C LYS A 303 13.15 5.05 -5.38
N VAL A 304 12.94 3.75 -5.33
CA VAL A 304 14.02 2.73 -5.32
C VAL A 304 14.36 2.22 -6.71
N PHE A 305 13.39 1.74 -7.45
CA PHE A 305 13.61 1.06 -8.74
C PHE A 305 14.31 1.90 -9.80
N PRO A 306 14.04 3.21 -9.96
CA PRO A 306 14.66 4.02 -11.00
C PRO A 306 16.17 4.14 -10.91
N VAL A 307 16.72 4.09 -9.71
CA VAL A 307 18.18 4.16 -9.51
C VAL A 307 18.89 3.01 -10.23
N PHE A 308 18.33 1.81 -10.16
CA PHE A 308 18.86 0.63 -10.85
C PHE A 308 18.70 0.73 -12.36
N PHE A 309 17.55 1.22 -12.84
CA PHE A 309 17.34 1.45 -14.27
C PHE A 309 18.36 2.46 -14.85
N ILE A 310 18.60 3.56 -14.15
CA ILE A 310 19.59 4.55 -14.55
C ILE A 310 20.99 3.94 -14.55
N LEU A 311 21.37 3.18 -13.53
CA LEU A 311 22.67 2.52 -13.44
C LEU A 311 22.89 1.56 -14.61
N VAL A 312 21.90 0.73 -14.94
CA VAL A 312 21.98 -0.17 -16.09
C VAL A 312 22.05 0.63 -17.41
N ALA A 313 21.25 1.69 -17.56
CA ALA A 313 21.26 2.55 -18.75
C ALA A 313 22.63 3.21 -18.97
N VAL A 314 23.24 3.76 -17.91
CA VAL A 314 24.60 4.33 -17.94
C VAL A 314 25.62 3.28 -18.39
N LEU A 315 25.57 2.09 -17.81
CA LEU A 315 26.50 1.00 -18.12
C LEU A 315 26.37 0.54 -19.58
N VAL A 316 25.15 0.36 -20.07
CA VAL A 316 24.91 -0.03 -21.47
C VAL A 316 25.30 1.09 -22.44
N CYS A 317 24.98 2.35 -22.12
CA CYS A 317 25.40 3.50 -22.93
C CYS A 317 26.93 3.60 -23.01
N MET A 318 27.63 3.51 -21.87
CA MET A 318 29.09 3.55 -21.79
C MET A 318 29.72 2.43 -22.63
N THR A 319 29.15 1.21 -22.56
CA THR A 319 29.68 0.07 -23.30
C THR A 319 29.49 0.21 -24.80
N THR A 320 28.30 0.60 -25.23
CA THR A 320 27.96 0.80 -26.64
C THR A 320 28.79 1.91 -27.26
N MET A 321 28.96 3.02 -26.53
CA MET A 321 29.76 4.16 -27.01
C MET A 321 31.25 3.87 -27.02
N ASN A 322 31.84 3.26 -26.00
CA ASN A 322 33.22 2.81 -26.00
C ASN A 322 33.49 1.93 -27.23
N ARG A 323 32.59 1.01 -27.51
CA ARG A 323 32.68 0.12 -28.64
C ARG A 323 32.64 0.83 -29.97
N MET A 324 31.70 1.74 -30.15
CA MET A 324 31.55 2.52 -31.37
C MET A 324 32.79 3.33 -31.66
N VAL A 325 33.40 3.93 -30.64
CA VAL A 325 34.64 4.71 -30.74
C VAL A 325 35.80 3.78 -31.09
N GLU A 326 35.95 2.62 -30.48
CA GLU A 326 36.98 1.64 -30.81
C GLU A 326 36.91 1.12 -32.26
N GLU A 327 35.70 0.80 -32.75
CA GLU A 327 35.50 0.35 -34.15
C GLU A 327 35.82 1.43 -35.17
N GLN A 328 35.58 2.70 -34.84
CA GLN A 328 35.85 3.84 -35.70
C GLN A 328 37.23 4.43 -35.50
N ARG A 329 38.13 3.76 -34.77
CA ARG A 329 39.44 4.26 -34.41
C ARG A 329 40.27 4.69 -35.64
N SER A 330 40.24 3.91 -36.72
CA SER A 330 40.94 4.27 -37.96
C SER A 330 40.35 5.50 -38.63
N MET A 331 39.04 5.68 -38.61
CA MET A 331 38.36 6.86 -39.13
C MET A 331 38.68 8.10 -38.28
N ILE A 332 38.71 7.95 -36.94
CA ILE A 332 39.11 9.01 -36.01
C ILE A 332 40.58 9.44 -36.29
N GLY A 333 41.46 8.45 -36.49
CA GLY A 333 42.86 8.71 -36.86
C GLY A 333 43.01 9.49 -38.17
N MET A 334 42.25 9.12 -39.19
CA MET A 334 42.19 9.81 -40.49
C MET A 334 41.68 11.24 -40.35
N LEU A 335 40.61 11.48 -39.59
CA LEU A 335 40.06 12.81 -39.33
C LEU A 335 41.06 13.69 -38.59
N LYS A 336 41.81 13.12 -37.60
CA LYS A 336 42.91 13.84 -36.93
C LYS A 336 44.05 14.17 -37.86
N ALA A 337 44.42 13.26 -38.77
CA ALA A 337 45.47 13.50 -39.78
C ALA A 337 45.08 14.59 -40.77
N LEU A 338 43.77 14.73 -41.09
CA LEU A 338 43.18 15.78 -41.91
C LEU A 338 43.05 17.14 -41.17
N GLY A 339 43.49 17.23 -39.89
CA GLY A 339 43.49 18.47 -39.13
C GLY A 339 42.22 18.80 -38.36
N TYR A 340 41.23 17.89 -38.28
CA TYR A 340 40.05 18.09 -37.43
C TYR A 340 40.42 18.12 -35.96
N GLY A 341 39.98 19.15 -35.24
CA GLY A 341 40.21 19.30 -33.81
C GLY A 341 39.51 18.22 -32.98
N LYS A 342 40.06 17.89 -31.81
CA LYS A 342 39.49 16.89 -30.87
C LYS A 342 38.03 17.16 -30.53
N ALA A 343 37.66 18.43 -30.29
CA ALA A 343 36.30 18.86 -29.97
C ALA A 343 35.30 18.58 -31.13
N ALA A 344 35.69 18.79 -32.39
CA ALA A 344 34.84 18.52 -33.52
C ALA A 344 34.57 17.03 -33.74
N ILE A 345 35.58 16.17 -33.52
CA ILE A 345 35.44 14.71 -33.61
C ILE A 345 34.56 14.21 -32.45
N MET A 346 34.83 14.69 -31.22
CA MET A 346 34.04 14.36 -30.03
C MET A 346 32.57 14.76 -30.19
N GLY A 347 32.32 15.96 -30.72
CA GLY A 347 30.99 16.49 -30.99
C GLY A 347 30.11 15.57 -31.87
N LYS A 348 30.71 14.83 -32.83
CA LYS A 348 30.00 13.84 -33.64
C LYS A 348 29.34 12.74 -32.78
N TYR A 349 30.12 12.19 -31.84
CA TYR A 349 29.65 11.12 -30.95
C TYR A 349 28.70 11.64 -29.88
N MET A 350 28.95 12.87 -29.38
CA MET A 350 28.04 13.53 -28.42
C MET A 350 26.66 13.85 -29.05
N ILE A 351 26.63 14.29 -30.34
CA ILE A 351 25.39 14.49 -31.07
C ILE A 351 24.66 13.15 -31.27
N TYR A 352 25.37 12.08 -31.60
CA TYR A 352 24.80 10.73 -31.76
C TYR A 352 24.12 10.26 -30.48
N SER A 353 24.81 10.27 -29.33
CA SER A 353 24.27 9.82 -28.03
C SER A 353 23.25 10.82 -27.48
N GLY A 354 23.44 12.13 -27.66
CA GLY A 354 22.51 13.17 -27.23
C GLY A 354 21.16 13.12 -27.98
N THR A 355 21.19 12.88 -29.29
CA THR A 355 19.93 12.70 -30.04
C THR A 355 19.17 11.45 -29.62
N ALA A 356 19.88 10.34 -29.38
CA ALA A 356 19.26 9.13 -28.83
C ALA A 356 18.64 9.38 -27.44
N ALA A 357 19.34 10.18 -26.60
CA ALA A 357 18.84 10.54 -25.28
C ALA A 357 17.58 11.42 -25.33
N VAL A 358 17.60 12.47 -26.14
CA VAL A 358 16.43 13.37 -26.25
C VAL A 358 15.21 12.64 -26.79
N VAL A 359 15.38 11.87 -27.89
CA VAL A 359 14.26 11.12 -28.47
C VAL A 359 13.77 10.03 -27.54
N GLY A 360 14.72 9.30 -26.90
CA GLY A 360 14.37 8.27 -25.90
C GLY A 360 13.68 8.87 -24.67
N CYS A 361 14.17 10.01 -24.17
CA CYS A 361 13.57 10.71 -23.04
C CYS A 361 12.15 11.20 -23.36
N ALA A 362 11.97 11.87 -24.50
CA ALA A 362 10.64 12.38 -24.91
C ALA A 362 9.63 11.22 -25.09
N GLY A 363 10.03 10.16 -25.83
CA GLY A 363 9.16 9.00 -26.03
C GLY A 363 8.90 8.24 -24.74
N GLY A 364 9.93 8.06 -23.91
CA GLY A 364 9.81 7.40 -22.62
C GLY A 364 8.90 8.15 -21.64
N TYR A 365 9.11 9.46 -21.53
CA TYR A 365 8.27 10.32 -20.69
C TYR A 365 6.80 10.24 -21.10
N LEU A 366 6.49 10.48 -22.41
CA LEU A 366 5.11 10.47 -22.90
C LEU A 366 4.42 9.11 -22.70
N ILE A 367 5.10 8.02 -23.04
CA ILE A 367 4.55 6.66 -22.88
C ILE A 367 4.44 6.32 -21.38
N GLY A 368 5.47 6.64 -20.62
CA GLY A 368 5.54 6.30 -19.19
C GLY A 368 4.45 7.00 -18.38
N THR A 369 4.32 8.31 -18.50
CA THR A 369 3.32 9.09 -17.75
C THR A 369 1.88 8.86 -18.24
N TYR A 370 1.71 8.24 -19.41
CA TYR A 370 0.38 7.84 -19.87
C TYR A 370 0.02 6.43 -19.42
N VAL A 371 0.93 5.47 -19.58
CA VAL A 371 0.63 4.05 -19.38
C VAL A 371 0.67 3.63 -17.90
N PHE A 372 1.71 4.05 -17.14
CA PHE A 372 1.88 3.57 -15.77
C PHE A 372 0.80 4.09 -14.82
N PRO A 373 0.48 5.39 -14.78
CA PRO A 373 -0.61 5.86 -13.93
C PRO A 373 -1.94 5.22 -14.28
N GLU A 374 -2.25 5.04 -15.57
CA GLU A 374 -3.51 4.42 -16.02
C GLU A 374 -3.64 2.97 -15.57
N VAL A 375 -2.57 2.15 -15.74
CA VAL A 375 -2.58 0.74 -15.35
C VAL A 375 -2.68 0.59 -13.83
N ILE A 376 -1.97 1.43 -13.09
CA ILE A 376 -2.01 1.41 -11.62
C ILE A 376 -3.39 1.90 -11.14
N TRP A 377 -3.92 2.98 -11.72
CA TRP A 377 -5.25 3.48 -11.38
C TRP A 377 -6.35 2.47 -11.67
N TYR A 378 -6.25 1.75 -12.80
CA TYR A 378 -7.18 0.66 -13.12
C TYR A 378 -7.17 -0.44 -12.05
N ALA A 379 -6.02 -0.75 -11.47
CA ALA A 379 -5.91 -1.70 -10.38
C ALA A 379 -6.61 -1.18 -9.11
N TYR A 380 -6.36 0.07 -8.75
CA TYR A 380 -6.98 0.70 -7.58
C TYR A 380 -8.48 0.97 -7.75
N HIS A 381 -8.98 1.01 -8.98
CA HIS A 381 -10.41 1.13 -9.27
C HIS A 381 -11.26 -0.01 -8.68
N MET A 382 -10.66 -1.18 -8.44
CA MET A 382 -11.36 -2.27 -7.73
C MET A 382 -11.65 -1.91 -6.27
N MET A 383 -10.79 -1.09 -5.64
CA MET A 383 -10.88 -0.71 -4.24
C MET A 383 -11.60 0.62 -4.01
N TYR A 384 -11.50 1.54 -4.95
CA TYR A 384 -12.05 2.90 -4.84
C TYR A 384 -13.23 3.11 -5.79
N ILE A 385 -14.00 4.15 -5.55
CA ILE A 385 -15.08 4.58 -6.44
C ILE A 385 -14.56 4.91 -7.84
N HIS A 386 -15.42 4.76 -8.85
CA HIS A 386 -15.04 5.02 -10.22
C HIS A 386 -14.90 6.53 -10.49
N MET A 387 -13.66 6.94 -10.73
CA MET A 387 -13.30 8.31 -11.10
C MET A 387 -12.35 8.29 -12.30
N PRO A 388 -12.52 9.19 -13.28
CA PRO A 388 -11.55 9.34 -14.37
C PRO A 388 -10.23 9.90 -13.80
N LEU A 389 -9.10 9.28 -14.17
CA LEU A 389 -7.78 9.74 -13.72
C LEU A 389 -7.47 11.14 -14.29
N GLU A 390 -7.28 12.10 -13.40
CA GLU A 390 -6.90 13.47 -13.74
C GLU A 390 -5.37 13.60 -13.74
N ARG A 391 -4.80 13.85 -14.93
CA ARG A 391 -3.34 13.89 -15.12
C ARG A 391 -2.76 15.25 -14.83
N THR A 392 -1.66 15.25 -14.12
CA THR A 392 -0.84 16.43 -13.83
C THR A 392 0.43 16.44 -14.69
N THR A 393 1.04 17.60 -14.85
CA THR A 393 2.33 17.74 -15.55
C THR A 393 3.31 18.46 -14.64
N ASP A 394 4.30 17.73 -14.16
CA ASP A 394 5.39 18.33 -13.41
C ASP A 394 6.56 18.70 -14.32
N TRP A 395 6.69 19.99 -14.63
CA TRP A 395 7.78 20.53 -15.45
C TRP A 395 9.16 20.37 -14.79
N THR A 396 9.21 20.32 -13.46
CA THR A 396 10.45 20.10 -12.71
C THR A 396 10.97 18.69 -12.98
N LEU A 397 10.06 17.72 -12.95
CA LEU A 397 10.36 16.33 -13.29
C LEU A 397 10.81 16.20 -14.75
N VAL A 398 10.11 16.81 -15.72
CA VAL A 398 10.50 16.80 -17.14
C VAL A 398 11.93 17.29 -17.34
N ILE A 399 12.25 18.45 -16.80
CA ILE A 399 13.57 19.06 -16.94
C ILE A 399 14.64 18.22 -16.22
N GLY A 400 14.34 17.74 -15.01
CA GLY A 400 15.22 16.89 -14.21
C GLY A 400 15.58 15.58 -14.92
N VAL A 401 14.59 14.89 -15.48
CA VAL A 401 14.77 13.62 -16.22
C VAL A 401 15.55 13.84 -17.51
N LEU A 402 15.26 14.92 -18.25
CA LEU A 402 15.99 15.26 -19.46
C LEU A 402 17.47 15.58 -19.14
N ALA A 403 17.72 16.37 -18.10
CA ALA A 403 19.08 16.70 -17.65
C ALA A 403 19.84 15.45 -17.21
N ALA A 404 19.23 14.59 -16.41
CA ALA A 404 19.82 13.33 -15.97
C ALA A 404 20.15 12.41 -17.16
N SER A 405 19.21 12.25 -18.10
CA SER A 405 19.41 11.43 -19.31
C SER A 405 20.56 11.95 -20.19
N LEU A 406 20.65 13.26 -20.36
CA LEU A 406 21.75 13.89 -21.11
C LEU A 406 23.07 13.74 -20.36
N LEU A 407 23.11 13.98 -19.05
CA LEU A 407 24.34 13.79 -18.25
C LEU A 407 24.81 12.33 -18.32
N CYS A 408 23.92 11.35 -18.18
CA CYS A 408 24.27 9.94 -18.27
C CYS A 408 24.82 9.56 -19.65
N THR A 409 24.19 9.98 -20.72
CA THR A 409 24.55 9.55 -22.08
C THR A 409 25.70 10.37 -22.68
N VAL A 410 25.61 11.69 -22.63
CA VAL A 410 26.64 12.58 -23.17
C VAL A 410 27.87 12.54 -22.28
N GLY A 411 27.72 12.49 -20.95
CA GLY A 411 28.82 12.37 -20.00
C GLY A 411 29.62 11.08 -20.19
N THR A 412 28.95 9.93 -20.30
CA THR A 412 29.62 8.63 -20.57
C THR A 412 30.28 8.60 -21.93
N THR A 413 29.65 9.22 -22.95
CA THR A 413 30.24 9.36 -24.28
C THR A 413 31.49 10.25 -24.27
N TRP A 414 31.46 11.38 -23.55
CA TRP A 414 32.60 12.25 -23.39
C TRP A 414 33.79 11.54 -22.73
N PHE A 415 33.49 10.79 -21.65
CA PHE A 415 34.52 10.02 -20.94
C PHE A 415 35.15 8.95 -21.84
N SER A 416 34.30 8.23 -22.61
CA SER A 416 34.73 7.19 -23.57
C SER A 416 35.60 7.78 -24.69
N CYS A 417 35.20 8.89 -25.28
CA CYS A 417 35.91 9.54 -26.38
C CYS A 417 37.21 10.18 -25.94
N ARG A 418 37.24 10.75 -24.72
CA ARG A 418 38.45 11.47 -24.22
C ARG A 418 39.65 10.55 -24.18
N TYR A 419 39.50 9.29 -23.82
CA TYR A 419 40.59 8.32 -23.74
C TYR A 419 41.19 8.01 -25.10
N GLU A 420 40.39 7.64 -26.11
CA GLU A 420 40.88 7.32 -27.46
C GLU A 420 41.37 8.56 -28.22
N LEU A 421 40.75 9.72 -28.04
CA LEU A 421 41.17 10.98 -28.63
C LEU A 421 42.49 11.55 -28.05
N SER A 422 42.98 11.01 -26.94
CA SER A 422 44.31 11.42 -26.43
C SER A 422 45.46 10.83 -27.24
N GLU A 423 45.23 9.70 -27.95
CA GLU A 423 46.26 9.02 -28.78
C GLU A 423 46.59 9.80 -30.06
N THR A 424 47.80 9.58 -30.63
CA THR A 424 48.25 10.22 -31.88
C THR A 424 47.50 9.64 -33.09
N ALA A 425 47.40 10.40 -34.19
CA ALA A 425 46.76 9.95 -35.41
C ALA A 425 47.38 8.67 -35.96
N ALA A 426 48.71 8.57 -35.92
CA ALA A 426 49.44 7.39 -36.39
C ALA A 426 49.16 6.13 -35.55
N SER A 427 49.01 6.25 -34.22
CA SER A 427 48.67 5.12 -33.34
C SER A 427 47.23 4.67 -33.53
N LEU A 428 46.31 5.60 -33.84
CA LEU A 428 44.91 5.31 -34.10
C LEU A 428 44.66 4.55 -35.41
N MET A 429 45.52 4.82 -36.44
CA MET A 429 45.41 4.12 -37.73
C MET A 429 46.04 2.72 -37.72
N ARG A 430 46.84 2.37 -36.72
CA ARG A 430 47.39 1.04 -36.56
C ARG A 430 46.43 0.13 -35.81
N PRO A 431 46.30 -1.17 -36.26
CA PRO A 431 45.51 -2.14 -35.49
C PRO A 431 46.05 -2.30 -34.06
N LYS A 432 45.19 -2.34 -33.07
CA LYS A 432 45.59 -2.63 -31.67
C LYS A 432 46.27 -3.98 -31.59
N ALA A 433 47.47 -4.06 -31.05
CA ALA A 433 48.15 -5.32 -30.81
C ALA A 433 47.33 -6.20 -29.86
N PRO A 434 47.22 -7.51 -30.12
CA PRO A 434 46.48 -8.41 -29.22
C PRO A 434 47.15 -8.46 -27.86
N LYS A 435 46.36 -8.34 -26.79
CA LYS A 435 46.87 -8.40 -25.41
C LYS A 435 47.49 -9.74 -25.11
N PRO A 436 48.72 -9.77 -24.53
CA PRO A 436 49.36 -11.05 -24.18
C PRO A 436 48.50 -11.80 -23.14
N GLY A 437 48.40 -13.12 -23.36
CA GLY A 437 47.66 -14.03 -22.48
C GLY A 437 48.36 -14.10 -21.09
N LYS A 438 47.66 -13.74 -20.01
CA LYS A 438 48.06 -14.01 -18.63
C LYS A 438 47.41 -15.28 -18.12
N ARG A 439 48.05 -15.96 -17.16
CA ARG A 439 47.46 -17.16 -16.50
C ARG A 439 46.18 -16.73 -15.79
N VAL A 440 45.16 -17.60 -15.85
CA VAL A 440 43.85 -17.36 -15.28
C VAL A 440 43.76 -18.01 -13.90
N PHE A 441 43.00 -17.45 -12.98
CA PHE A 441 42.85 -17.95 -11.62
C PHE A 441 42.47 -19.44 -11.55
N LEU A 442 41.58 -19.92 -12.48
CA LEU A 442 41.19 -21.32 -12.55
C LEU A 442 42.38 -22.26 -12.92
N GLU A 443 43.46 -21.72 -13.50
CA GLU A 443 44.64 -22.54 -13.79
C GLU A 443 45.41 -22.90 -12.51
N HIS A 444 45.20 -22.20 -11.43
CA HIS A 444 45.79 -22.47 -10.12
C HIS A 444 45.04 -23.55 -9.35
N ILE A 445 43.89 -24.00 -9.85
CA ILE A 445 43.09 -25.08 -9.27
C ILE A 445 43.21 -26.31 -10.15
N PRO A 446 44.22 -27.17 -9.95
CA PRO A 446 44.58 -28.25 -10.88
C PRO A 446 43.48 -29.32 -10.99
N PHE A 447 42.66 -29.51 -9.95
CA PHE A 447 41.59 -30.50 -9.94
C PHE A 447 40.49 -30.14 -10.96
N ILE A 448 40.10 -28.88 -11.07
CA ILE A 448 39.08 -28.43 -12.03
C ILE A 448 39.70 -28.30 -13.42
N TRP A 449 40.91 -27.72 -13.52
CA TRP A 449 41.55 -27.43 -14.78
C TRP A 449 41.88 -28.71 -15.57
N LYS A 450 42.32 -29.82 -14.95
CA LYS A 450 42.63 -31.09 -15.60
C LYS A 450 41.38 -31.76 -16.20
N ARG A 451 40.22 -31.62 -15.60
CA ARG A 451 38.95 -32.21 -16.06
C ARG A 451 38.26 -31.44 -17.20
N LEU A 452 38.68 -30.22 -17.49
CA LEU A 452 38.10 -29.43 -18.58
C LEU A 452 38.62 -29.87 -19.93
N LYS A 453 37.72 -30.09 -20.92
CA LYS A 453 38.04 -30.31 -22.33
C LYS A 453 38.71 -29.06 -22.93
N PHE A 454 39.51 -29.23 -24.00
CA PHE A 454 40.29 -28.15 -24.65
C PHE A 454 39.46 -26.91 -24.97
N LEU A 455 38.29 -27.07 -25.59
CA LEU A 455 37.41 -25.95 -25.92
C LEU A 455 36.91 -25.17 -24.70
N ARG A 456 36.64 -25.87 -23.57
CA ARG A 456 36.25 -25.23 -22.32
C ARG A 456 37.41 -24.42 -21.70
N LYS A 457 38.64 -24.94 -21.76
CA LYS A 457 39.84 -24.23 -21.33
C LYS A 457 40.08 -22.94 -22.12
N VAL A 458 39.88 -23.00 -23.45
CA VAL A 458 39.99 -21.81 -24.33
C VAL A 458 38.92 -20.79 -24.02
N SER A 459 37.66 -21.20 -23.83
CA SER A 459 36.56 -20.31 -23.47
C SER A 459 36.83 -19.59 -22.15
N VAL A 460 37.27 -20.32 -21.11
CA VAL A 460 37.60 -19.72 -19.79
C VAL A 460 38.74 -18.71 -19.92
N ARG A 461 39.80 -19.04 -20.64
CA ARG A 461 40.93 -18.10 -20.90
C ARG A 461 40.45 -16.84 -21.63
N ASN A 462 39.57 -16.97 -22.61
CA ASN A 462 39.03 -15.82 -23.34
C ASN A 462 38.16 -14.94 -22.47
N VAL A 463 37.27 -15.53 -21.65
CA VAL A 463 36.43 -14.79 -20.70
C VAL A 463 37.27 -13.88 -19.78
N PHE A 464 38.32 -14.42 -19.14
CA PHE A 464 39.16 -13.69 -18.20
C PHE A 464 40.23 -12.81 -18.87
N ARG A 465 40.50 -13.00 -20.14
CA ARG A 465 41.40 -12.15 -20.92
C ARG A 465 40.85 -10.75 -21.09
N TYR A 466 39.55 -10.58 -21.20
CA TYR A 466 38.84 -9.32 -21.41
C TYR A 466 38.05 -8.91 -20.16
N LYS A 467 38.75 -8.64 -19.04
CA LYS A 467 38.16 -8.33 -17.74
C LYS A 467 37.11 -7.23 -17.77
N LYS A 468 37.32 -6.13 -18.50
CA LYS A 468 36.33 -5.04 -18.63
C LYS A 468 34.99 -5.58 -19.16
N ARG A 469 35.03 -6.42 -20.19
CA ARG A 469 33.86 -7.03 -20.79
C ARG A 469 33.19 -8.02 -19.83
N PHE A 470 34.00 -8.81 -19.12
CA PHE A 470 33.53 -9.76 -18.12
C PHE A 470 32.70 -9.06 -17.03
N PHE A 471 33.26 -8.06 -16.37
CA PHE A 471 32.55 -7.31 -15.33
C PHE A 471 31.32 -6.59 -15.87
N MET A 472 31.41 -6.01 -17.04
CA MET A 472 30.33 -5.29 -17.67
C MET A 472 29.11 -6.20 -17.99
N MET A 473 29.36 -7.40 -18.52
CA MET A 473 28.28 -8.36 -18.78
C MET A 473 27.67 -8.88 -17.48
N ILE A 474 28.50 -9.18 -16.48
CA ILE A 474 27.99 -9.63 -15.17
C ILE A 474 27.15 -8.54 -14.52
N ILE A 475 27.61 -7.30 -14.43
CA ILE A 475 26.88 -6.20 -13.80
C ILE A 475 25.55 -5.94 -14.55
N GLY A 476 25.56 -5.96 -15.89
CA GLY A 476 24.35 -5.76 -16.68
C GLY A 476 23.31 -6.87 -16.46
N ILE A 477 23.75 -8.13 -16.52
CA ILE A 477 22.86 -9.29 -16.34
C ILE A 477 22.39 -9.38 -14.87
N SER A 478 23.34 -9.22 -13.92
CA SER A 478 22.99 -9.31 -12.50
C SER A 478 22.03 -8.22 -12.06
N GLY A 479 22.16 -6.99 -12.59
CA GLY A 479 21.21 -5.93 -12.33
C GLY A 479 19.79 -6.25 -12.81
N CYS A 480 19.66 -6.79 -14.02
CA CYS A 480 18.36 -7.19 -14.54
C CYS A 480 17.76 -8.39 -13.78
N THR A 481 18.57 -9.38 -13.43
CA THR A 481 18.13 -10.53 -12.63
C THR A 481 17.74 -10.10 -11.23
N ALA A 482 18.49 -9.18 -10.61
CA ALA A 482 18.16 -8.65 -9.30
C ALA A 482 16.80 -7.93 -9.31
N LEU A 483 16.55 -7.10 -10.32
CA LEU A 483 15.25 -6.41 -10.47
C LEU A 483 14.08 -7.37 -10.69
N LEU A 484 14.28 -8.42 -11.49
CA LEU A 484 13.25 -9.44 -11.70
C LEU A 484 12.96 -10.21 -10.41
N LEU A 485 14.01 -10.69 -9.72
CA LEU A 485 13.84 -11.41 -8.45
C LEU A 485 13.18 -10.52 -7.39
N THR A 486 13.55 -9.23 -7.33
CA THR A 486 12.90 -8.27 -6.42
C THR A 486 11.42 -8.11 -6.76
N GLY A 487 11.06 -8.01 -8.04
CA GLY A 487 9.65 -7.93 -8.45
C GLY A 487 8.85 -9.16 -8.03
N PHE A 488 9.35 -10.37 -8.29
CA PHE A 488 8.70 -11.60 -7.83
C PHE A 488 8.68 -11.71 -6.30
N GLY A 489 9.77 -11.32 -5.61
CA GLY A 489 9.84 -11.34 -4.16
C GLY A 489 8.84 -10.39 -3.49
N ILE A 490 8.61 -9.20 -4.06
CA ILE A 490 7.56 -8.29 -3.58
C ILE A 490 6.18 -8.96 -3.72
N ASN A 491 5.92 -9.59 -4.86
CA ASN A 491 4.68 -10.35 -5.05
C ASN A 491 4.50 -11.45 -3.99
N ASP A 492 5.56 -12.21 -3.72
CA ASP A 492 5.51 -13.29 -2.75
C ASP A 492 5.27 -12.77 -1.32
N SER A 493 5.95 -11.68 -0.95
CA SER A 493 5.79 -11.04 0.37
C SER A 493 4.38 -10.47 0.58
N ILE A 494 3.78 -9.90 -0.46
CA ILE A 494 2.43 -9.30 -0.39
C ILE A 494 1.35 -10.39 -0.45
N SER A 495 1.45 -11.33 -1.38
CA SER A 495 0.41 -12.35 -1.59
C SER A 495 0.30 -13.35 -0.44
N GLY A 496 1.41 -13.62 0.25
CA GLY A 496 1.43 -14.52 1.41
C GLY A 496 0.96 -13.89 2.72
N PHE A 497 0.80 -12.57 2.75
CA PHE A 497 0.53 -11.82 3.98
C PHE A 497 -0.75 -12.26 4.70
N ALA A 498 -1.88 -12.26 3.99
CA ALA A 498 -3.17 -12.61 4.59
C ALA A 498 -3.25 -14.08 5.02
N ASP A 499 -2.62 -14.98 4.26
CA ASP A 499 -2.54 -16.40 4.61
C ASP A 499 -1.67 -16.65 5.85
N ASN A 500 -0.56 -15.94 5.98
CA ASN A 500 0.30 -16.04 7.16
C ASN A 500 -0.40 -15.46 8.39
N GLN A 501 -0.98 -14.25 8.27
CA GLN A 501 -1.64 -13.58 9.40
C GLN A 501 -2.83 -14.35 9.92
N TYR A 502 -3.80 -14.68 9.04
CA TYR A 502 -5.09 -15.30 9.42
C TYR A 502 -5.16 -16.80 9.17
N GLY A 503 -4.05 -17.47 8.96
CA GLY A 503 -3.97 -18.92 8.82
C GLY A 503 -2.91 -19.56 9.68
N GLU A 504 -1.78 -18.84 9.91
CA GLU A 504 -0.67 -19.38 10.70
C GLU A 504 -0.50 -18.68 12.05
N ILE A 505 -0.82 -17.38 12.16
CA ILE A 505 -0.60 -16.59 13.38
C ILE A 505 -1.90 -16.46 14.17
N GLN A 506 -2.91 -15.81 13.60
CA GLN A 506 -4.23 -15.67 14.19
C GLN A 506 -5.11 -16.82 13.70
N VAL A 507 -5.13 -17.90 14.48
CA VAL A 507 -5.80 -19.17 14.13
C VAL A 507 -7.22 -19.27 14.64
N GLY A 508 -7.67 -18.37 15.52
CA GLY A 508 -9.04 -18.25 15.99
C GLY A 508 -10.00 -17.90 14.85
N ASP A 509 -11.24 -18.36 14.91
CA ASP A 509 -12.24 -18.10 13.85
C ASP A 509 -12.91 -16.74 13.98
N GLY A 510 -13.09 -16.23 15.21
CA GLY A 510 -13.74 -14.94 15.40
C GLY A 510 -13.57 -14.32 16.78
N VAL A 511 -14.05 -13.08 16.86
CA VAL A 511 -14.07 -12.27 18.08
C VAL A 511 -15.44 -11.63 18.22
N ILE A 512 -16.05 -11.76 19.41
CA ILE A 512 -17.26 -11.04 19.80
C ILE A 512 -16.83 -9.89 20.71
N THR A 513 -17.33 -8.70 20.47
CA THR A 513 -17.24 -7.57 21.41
C THR A 513 -18.55 -7.47 22.18
N LEU A 514 -18.48 -7.39 23.51
CA LEU A 514 -19.64 -7.34 24.39
C LEU A 514 -20.09 -5.90 24.66
N ASN A 515 -21.37 -5.68 24.80
CA ASN A 515 -21.97 -4.39 25.21
C ASN A 515 -21.60 -4.00 26.64
N THR A 516 -21.33 -4.97 27.47
CA THR A 516 -21.00 -4.77 28.90
C THR A 516 -19.74 -5.51 29.27
N SER A 517 -18.95 -4.96 30.18
CA SER A 517 -17.80 -5.68 30.70
C SER A 517 -18.19 -6.78 31.68
N ILE A 518 -17.50 -7.92 31.58
CA ILE A 518 -17.59 -9.05 32.50
C ILE A 518 -16.23 -9.17 33.18
N ALA A 519 -16.23 -9.06 34.49
CA ALA A 519 -14.99 -9.13 35.29
C ALA A 519 -14.77 -10.57 35.85
N GLY A 520 -14.76 -11.57 34.96
CA GLY A 520 -14.55 -12.98 35.32
C GLY A 520 -15.80 -13.70 35.86
N ASP A 521 -16.94 -13.03 36.01
CA ASP A 521 -18.20 -13.61 36.44
C ASP A 521 -18.97 -14.21 35.26
N ARG A 522 -18.89 -15.53 35.09
CA ARG A 522 -19.58 -16.28 34.05
C ARG A 522 -21.07 -16.48 34.31
N GLU A 523 -21.60 -16.11 35.47
CA GLU A 523 -22.99 -16.16 35.82
C GLU A 523 -23.73 -14.82 35.63
N ASP A 524 -23.11 -13.83 35.03
CA ASP A 524 -23.74 -12.56 34.67
C ASP A 524 -24.95 -12.82 33.81
N GLU A 525 -26.12 -12.30 34.24
CA GLU A 525 -27.40 -12.51 33.53
C GLU A 525 -27.36 -12.06 32.09
N ARG A 526 -26.58 -10.99 31.80
CA ARG A 526 -26.43 -10.43 30.44
C ARG A 526 -25.61 -11.32 29.53
N PHE A 527 -24.72 -12.13 30.09
CA PHE A 527 -23.89 -13.07 29.36
C PHE A 527 -24.49 -14.48 29.26
N SER A 528 -25.47 -14.80 30.09
CA SER A 528 -26.04 -16.17 30.20
C SER A 528 -26.65 -16.65 28.87
N SER A 529 -27.40 -15.78 28.15
CA SER A 529 -27.99 -16.15 26.85
C SER A 529 -26.93 -16.38 25.78
N LEU A 530 -25.94 -15.46 25.70
CA LEU A 530 -24.83 -15.57 24.75
C LEU A 530 -24.00 -16.84 25.03
N LYS A 531 -23.81 -17.19 26.28
CA LYS A 531 -23.08 -18.39 26.70
C LYS A 531 -23.76 -19.66 26.18
N ASP A 532 -25.07 -19.78 26.33
CA ASP A 532 -25.83 -20.94 25.82
C ASP A 532 -25.66 -21.10 24.30
N ARG A 533 -25.67 -19.98 23.54
CA ARG A 533 -25.43 -20.00 22.11
C ARG A 533 -23.98 -20.33 21.76
N LEU A 534 -23.00 -19.76 22.49
CA LEU A 534 -21.59 -20.11 22.31
C LEU A 534 -21.31 -21.60 22.55
N GLU A 535 -21.99 -22.23 23.54
CA GLU A 535 -21.85 -23.65 23.80
C GLU A 535 -22.51 -24.52 22.71
N GLU A 536 -23.51 -24.01 21.98
CA GLU A 536 -24.19 -24.73 20.89
C GLU A 536 -23.48 -24.56 19.55
N ASP A 537 -23.00 -23.35 19.23
CA ASP A 537 -22.53 -22.97 17.90
C ASP A 537 -21.00 -22.95 17.75
N THR A 538 -20.25 -23.02 18.85
CA THR A 538 -18.79 -22.93 18.83
C THR A 538 -18.12 -24.15 19.45
N SER A 539 -16.93 -24.49 18.95
CA SER A 539 -16.12 -25.59 19.51
C SER A 539 -15.43 -25.24 20.82
N CYS A 540 -15.06 -23.98 20.98
CA CYS A 540 -14.50 -23.40 22.21
C CYS A 540 -14.59 -21.88 22.17
N TYR A 541 -14.64 -21.26 23.34
CA TYR A 541 -14.58 -19.83 23.54
C TYR A 541 -13.81 -19.48 24.84
N ASP A 542 -13.21 -18.30 24.88
CA ASP A 542 -12.51 -17.75 26.04
C ASP A 542 -12.75 -16.24 26.15
N LEU A 543 -12.90 -15.74 27.38
CA LEU A 543 -13.04 -14.33 27.67
C LEU A 543 -11.69 -13.61 27.58
N VAL A 544 -11.69 -12.43 26.97
CA VAL A 544 -10.50 -11.62 26.74
C VAL A 544 -10.77 -10.16 27.07
N SER A 545 -9.84 -9.54 27.77
CA SER A 545 -9.77 -8.08 27.93
C SER A 545 -8.86 -7.53 26.84
N GLU A 546 -9.44 -6.83 25.88
CA GLU A 546 -8.70 -6.15 24.82
C GLU A 546 -9.02 -4.66 24.87
N SER A 547 -7.99 -3.83 24.99
CA SER A 547 -8.14 -2.38 25.10
C SER A 547 -6.94 -1.66 24.50
N THR A 548 -7.17 -0.45 24.03
CA THR A 548 -6.12 0.39 23.43
C THR A 548 -5.38 1.14 24.53
N TRP A 549 -4.06 1.02 24.56
CA TRP A 549 -3.14 1.65 25.47
C TRP A 549 -2.03 2.38 24.72
N ASP A 550 -1.28 3.22 25.40
CA ASP A 550 -0.12 3.92 24.88
C ASP A 550 1.17 3.31 25.42
N LEU A 551 2.00 2.74 24.54
CA LEU A 551 3.38 2.39 24.88
C LEU A 551 4.21 3.68 24.93
N VAL A 552 4.85 3.92 26.08
CA VAL A 552 5.76 5.06 26.28
C VAL A 552 7.18 4.56 26.37
N HIS A 553 8.01 4.90 25.39
CA HIS A 553 9.42 4.50 25.34
C HIS A 553 10.29 5.57 24.68
N ASP A 554 11.44 5.93 25.30
CA ASP A 554 12.43 6.91 24.80
C ASP A 554 11.86 8.23 24.26
N GLY A 555 10.78 8.75 24.92
CA GLY A 555 10.13 9.99 24.53
C GLY A 555 9.17 9.89 23.33
N GLY A 556 8.95 8.69 22.80
CA GLY A 556 7.92 8.37 21.82
C GLY A 556 6.70 7.74 22.51
N VAL A 557 5.53 7.95 21.94
CA VAL A 557 4.26 7.34 22.34
C VAL A 557 3.70 6.60 21.14
N LYS A 558 3.24 5.35 21.34
CA LYS A 558 2.62 4.54 20.29
C LYS A 558 1.44 3.79 20.84
N SER A 559 0.32 3.89 20.14
CA SER A 559 -0.89 3.13 20.47
C SER A 559 -0.65 1.63 20.25
N VAL A 560 -1.05 0.82 21.23
CA VAL A 560 -0.93 -0.63 21.24
C VAL A 560 -2.23 -1.25 21.76
N ASN A 561 -2.58 -2.42 21.27
CA ASN A 561 -3.67 -3.21 21.83
C ASN A 561 -3.10 -4.07 22.96
N MET A 562 -3.50 -3.77 24.19
CA MET A 562 -3.19 -4.60 25.33
C MET A 562 -4.21 -5.72 25.44
N VAL A 563 -3.73 -6.94 25.53
CA VAL A 563 -4.57 -8.15 25.57
C VAL A 563 -4.27 -8.95 26.84
N ILE A 564 -5.34 -9.31 27.55
CA ILE A 564 -5.29 -10.13 28.75
C ILE A 564 -6.32 -11.25 28.60
N MET A 565 -5.86 -12.48 28.54
CA MET A 565 -6.75 -13.65 28.49
C MET A 565 -7.13 -14.09 29.90
N GLU A 566 -8.39 -14.48 30.10
CA GLU A 566 -8.84 -15.06 31.37
C GLU A 566 -8.11 -16.37 31.64
N GLU A 567 -8.02 -17.24 30.61
CA GLU A 567 -7.28 -18.49 30.66
C GLU A 567 -6.03 -18.45 29.76
N PRO A 568 -4.86 -18.02 30.28
CA PRO A 568 -3.63 -17.87 29.50
C PRO A 568 -3.18 -19.13 28.77
N GLU A 569 -3.47 -20.32 29.33
CA GLU A 569 -3.12 -21.62 28.75
C GLU A 569 -3.81 -21.91 27.41
N HIS A 570 -4.90 -21.20 27.10
CA HIS A 570 -5.68 -21.37 25.89
C HIS A 570 -5.25 -20.45 24.72
N VAL A 571 -4.24 -19.59 24.89
CA VAL A 571 -3.83 -18.62 23.85
C VAL A 571 -3.56 -19.28 22.50
N ASP A 572 -2.97 -20.48 22.49
CA ASP A 572 -2.61 -21.20 21.27
C ASP A 572 -3.80 -21.62 20.40
N ARG A 573 -5.04 -21.60 20.98
CA ARG A 573 -6.26 -21.86 20.22
C ARG A 573 -6.63 -20.70 19.29
N TYR A 574 -6.18 -19.47 19.61
CA TYR A 574 -6.57 -18.23 18.92
C TYR A 574 -5.40 -17.50 18.30
N MET A 575 -4.24 -17.51 18.97
CA MET A 575 -3.04 -16.82 18.53
C MET A 575 -1.81 -17.69 18.76
N LYS A 576 -1.02 -17.95 17.73
CA LYS A 576 0.23 -18.68 17.85
C LYS A 576 1.38 -17.74 18.17
N PHE A 577 1.95 -17.88 19.36
CA PHE A 577 3.15 -17.18 19.76
C PHE A 577 4.38 -17.92 19.25
N ALA A 578 4.91 -17.47 18.14
CA ALA A 578 6.16 -17.97 17.58
C ALA A 578 7.07 -16.79 17.19
N ASP A 579 8.37 -16.96 17.40
CA ASP A 579 9.36 -15.99 16.93
C ASP A 579 9.54 -16.03 15.40
N LYS A 580 10.48 -15.22 14.88
CA LYS A 580 10.80 -15.18 13.43
C LYS A 580 11.32 -16.50 12.88
N ASP A 581 11.91 -17.34 13.72
CA ASP A 581 12.48 -18.64 13.36
C ASP A 581 11.48 -19.79 13.58
N GLY A 582 10.28 -19.49 14.09
CA GLY A 582 9.20 -20.45 14.37
C GLY A 582 9.33 -21.15 15.71
N ALA A 583 10.18 -20.66 16.63
CA ALA A 583 10.24 -21.18 17.99
C ALA A 583 9.05 -20.66 18.80
N GLU A 584 8.40 -21.55 19.55
CA GLU A 584 7.25 -21.21 20.40
C GLU A 584 7.68 -20.32 21.56
N ILE A 585 6.84 -19.34 21.90
CA ILE A 585 7.00 -18.40 23.00
C ILE A 585 5.88 -18.68 24.01
N GLU A 586 6.22 -18.82 25.26
CA GLU A 586 5.24 -19.01 26.33
C GLU A 586 4.45 -17.72 26.60
N TYR A 587 3.21 -17.84 27.06
CA TYR A 587 2.41 -16.69 27.51
C TYR A 587 3.12 -15.98 28.69
N PRO A 588 3.08 -14.62 28.76
CA PRO A 588 3.86 -13.89 29.76
C PRO A 588 3.42 -14.21 31.19
N GLY A 589 4.39 -14.40 32.06
CA GLY A 589 4.18 -14.57 33.50
C GLY A 589 3.96 -13.24 34.24
N LYS A 590 3.90 -13.31 35.57
CA LYS A 590 3.73 -12.11 36.40
C LYS A 590 4.89 -11.10 36.20
N GLY A 591 4.57 -9.87 35.86
CA GLY A 591 5.52 -8.78 35.59
C GLY A 591 6.20 -8.84 34.23
N GLU A 592 5.73 -9.74 33.36
CA GLU A 592 6.24 -9.92 32.01
C GLU A 592 5.23 -9.51 30.94
N ALA A 593 5.72 -9.27 29.73
CA ALA A 593 4.91 -9.02 28.55
C ALA A 593 5.49 -9.72 27.32
N VAL A 594 4.61 -10.15 26.41
CA VAL A 594 4.96 -10.58 25.06
C VAL A 594 4.49 -9.50 24.09
N ILE A 595 5.41 -9.04 23.22
CA ILE A 595 5.14 -7.97 22.25
C ILE A 595 5.35 -8.48 20.83
N ASN A 596 4.76 -7.80 19.85
CA ASN A 596 4.95 -8.19 18.46
C ASN A 596 6.24 -7.62 17.85
N THR A 597 6.68 -8.26 16.77
CA THR A 597 7.92 -7.93 16.04
C THR A 597 7.97 -6.49 15.56
N ALA A 598 6.87 -5.95 15.05
CA ALA A 598 6.82 -4.59 14.50
C ALA A 598 7.13 -3.55 15.59
N LEU A 599 6.54 -3.73 16.78
CA LEU A 599 6.78 -2.87 17.93
C LEU A 599 8.23 -2.95 18.41
N ALA A 600 8.77 -4.19 18.49
CA ALA A 600 10.14 -4.43 18.88
C ALA A 600 11.16 -3.78 17.93
N GLU A 601 10.95 -3.86 16.62
CA GLU A 601 11.82 -3.23 15.62
C GLU A 601 11.75 -1.70 15.62
N GLN A 602 10.55 -1.15 15.85
CA GLN A 602 10.35 0.30 15.87
C GLN A 602 11.14 0.98 17.00
N TYR A 603 11.21 0.36 18.15
CA TYR A 603 11.85 0.90 19.36
C TYR A 603 13.16 0.19 19.76
N ASP A 604 13.72 -0.68 18.90
CA ASP A 604 14.92 -1.52 19.17
C ASP A 604 14.80 -2.32 20.50
N LEU A 605 13.59 -2.80 20.81
CA LEU A 605 13.30 -3.54 22.03
C LEU A 605 13.78 -4.99 21.92
N LYS A 606 14.31 -5.51 23.03
CA LYS A 606 14.82 -6.88 23.14
C LYS A 606 14.23 -7.57 24.34
N THR A 607 14.24 -8.89 24.31
CA THR A 607 13.89 -9.69 25.50
C THR A 607 14.72 -9.28 26.71
N GLY A 608 14.04 -8.94 27.80
CA GLY A 608 14.63 -8.42 29.05
C GLY A 608 14.50 -6.90 29.23
N ASP A 609 14.15 -6.14 28.16
CA ASP A 609 13.92 -4.70 28.29
C ASP A 609 12.60 -4.42 29.03
N VAL A 610 12.55 -3.30 29.74
CA VAL A 610 11.35 -2.87 30.47
C VAL A 610 10.60 -1.84 29.65
N ILE A 611 9.31 -2.08 29.43
CA ILE A 611 8.40 -1.17 28.76
C ILE A 611 7.36 -0.62 29.76
N THR A 612 6.87 0.56 29.46
CA THR A 612 5.75 1.20 30.18
C THR A 612 4.59 1.36 29.25
N VAL A 613 3.44 0.82 29.59
CA VAL A 613 2.16 1.05 28.88
C VAL A 613 1.25 1.86 29.77
N ARG A 614 0.48 2.78 29.17
CA ARG A 614 -0.35 3.74 29.86
C ARG A 614 -1.76 3.74 29.26
N ASP A 615 -2.77 3.74 30.13
CA ASP A 615 -4.17 3.84 29.73
C ASP A 615 -4.62 5.28 29.45
N SER A 616 -5.89 5.46 29.06
CA SER A 616 -6.51 6.75 28.83
C SER A 616 -6.64 7.63 30.10
N GLU A 617 -6.60 7.01 31.30
CA GLU A 617 -6.61 7.71 32.59
C GLU A 617 -5.20 8.05 33.12
N MET A 618 -4.14 7.86 32.30
CA MET A 618 -2.73 8.08 32.63
C MET A 618 -2.16 7.10 33.68
N LYS A 619 -2.84 6.00 33.98
CA LYS A 619 -2.32 4.93 34.83
C LYS A 619 -1.28 4.10 34.05
N GLU A 620 -0.20 3.74 34.69
CA GLU A 620 0.94 3.06 34.04
C GLU A 620 1.10 1.61 34.54
N ILE A 621 1.35 0.71 33.59
CA ILE A 621 1.80 -0.65 33.86
C ILE A 621 3.25 -0.80 33.34
N ARG A 622 4.15 -1.34 34.19
CA ARG A 622 5.55 -1.60 33.84
C ARG A 622 5.84 -3.06 33.83
N VAL A 623 6.32 -3.55 32.67
CA VAL A 623 6.55 -4.97 32.43
C VAL A 623 7.88 -5.18 31.70
N SER A 624 8.48 -6.35 31.91
CA SER A 624 9.66 -6.76 31.15
C SER A 624 9.27 -7.61 29.94
N VAL A 625 9.86 -7.36 28.78
CA VAL A 625 9.62 -8.15 27.57
C VAL A 625 10.19 -9.56 27.75
N SER A 626 9.32 -10.57 27.85
CA SER A 626 9.71 -11.99 27.95
C SER A 626 9.84 -12.65 26.56
N GLY A 627 9.07 -12.17 25.57
CA GLY A 627 9.08 -12.71 24.22
C GLY A 627 8.68 -11.69 23.15
N ILE A 628 9.14 -11.95 21.92
CA ILE A 628 8.80 -11.14 20.75
C ILE A 628 8.23 -12.07 19.68
N PHE A 629 6.89 -12.02 19.47
CA PHE A 629 6.21 -12.91 18.55
C PHE A 629 6.00 -12.27 17.17
N ARG A 630 5.93 -13.10 16.14
CA ARG A 630 5.64 -12.67 14.76
C ARG A 630 4.17 -12.29 14.64
N ASN A 631 3.90 -11.04 14.29
CA ASN A 631 2.57 -10.56 13.97
C ASN A 631 2.67 -9.40 12.99
N HIS A 632 1.80 -9.38 12.00
CA HIS A 632 1.89 -8.47 10.86
C HIS A 632 0.89 -7.32 10.89
N VAL A 633 -0.13 -7.41 11.76
CA VAL A 633 -1.22 -6.43 11.82
C VAL A 633 -1.31 -5.89 13.23
N TYR A 634 -1.42 -4.57 13.36
CA TYR A 634 -1.49 -3.85 14.63
C TYR A 634 -0.29 -4.10 15.57
N ASN A 635 -0.26 -3.36 16.66
CA ASN A 635 0.70 -3.53 17.72
C ASN A 635 0.01 -4.17 18.93
N TYR A 636 0.58 -5.24 19.43
CA TYR A 636 0.01 -5.98 20.55
C TYR A 636 1.00 -6.08 21.72
N VAL A 637 0.46 -5.96 22.92
CA VAL A 637 1.14 -6.23 24.18
C VAL A 637 0.28 -7.20 24.99
N TYR A 638 0.74 -8.43 25.18
CA TYR A 638 0.07 -9.42 26.00
C TYR A 638 0.67 -9.39 27.41
N ILE A 639 -0.18 -9.38 28.43
CA ILE A 639 0.20 -9.48 29.85
C ILE A 639 -0.69 -10.49 30.56
N SER A 640 -0.24 -11.00 31.72
CA SER A 640 -1.06 -11.90 32.52
C SER A 640 -2.10 -11.15 33.37
N PRO A 641 -3.26 -11.77 33.70
CA PRO A 641 -4.23 -11.22 34.63
C PRO A 641 -3.61 -10.80 35.97
N GLU A 642 -2.68 -11.64 36.51
CA GLU A 642 -1.98 -11.35 37.74
C GLU A 642 -1.11 -10.08 37.68
N THR A 643 -0.54 -9.77 36.51
CA THR A 643 0.25 -8.55 36.32
C THR A 643 -0.66 -7.32 36.34
N TYR A 644 -1.81 -7.42 35.69
CA TYR A 644 -2.80 -6.34 35.65
C TYR A 644 -3.35 -6.06 37.05
N GLU A 645 -3.85 -7.10 37.75
CA GLU A 645 -4.39 -6.96 39.13
C GLU A 645 -3.36 -6.41 40.10
N ASP A 646 -2.11 -6.83 40.01
CA ASP A 646 -1.03 -6.39 40.92
C ASP A 646 -0.69 -4.90 40.77
N GLN A 647 -0.79 -4.36 39.54
CA GLN A 647 -0.40 -2.96 39.25
C GLN A 647 -1.58 -2.01 39.19
N MET A 648 -2.77 -2.44 38.76
CA MET A 648 -3.97 -1.63 38.68
C MET A 648 -4.82 -1.70 39.97
N GLY A 649 -4.71 -2.79 40.73
CA GLY A 649 -5.46 -2.99 41.98
C GLY A 649 -6.90 -3.46 41.76
N GLU A 650 -7.26 -3.79 40.53
CA GLU A 650 -8.59 -4.28 40.10
C GLU A 650 -8.47 -5.39 39.07
N ALA A 651 -9.49 -6.22 38.93
CA ALA A 651 -9.51 -7.29 37.94
C ALA A 651 -9.70 -6.73 36.51
N PRO A 652 -9.13 -7.38 35.47
CA PRO A 652 -9.36 -6.99 34.09
C PRO A 652 -10.84 -7.01 33.72
N GLN A 653 -11.26 -6.06 32.90
CA GLN A 653 -12.62 -6.03 32.38
C GLN A 653 -12.68 -6.78 31.06
N TYR A 654 -13.32 -7.95 31.05
CA TYR A 654 -13.48 -8.76 29.86
C TYR A 654 -14.65 -8.22 29.03
N LYS A 655 -14.33 -7.65 27.87
CA LYS A 655 -15.28 -7.10 26.89
C LYS A 655 -15.24 -7.83 25.55
N SER A 656 -14.38 -8.84 25.41
CA SER A 656 -14.25 -9.60 24.17
C SER A 656 -14.33 -11.10 24.46
N VAL A 657 -14.86 -11.85 23.50
CA VAL A 657 -14.88 -13.31 23.52
C VAL A 657 -14.20 -13.80 22.25
N TYR A 658 -13.09 -14.52 22.42
CA TYR A 658 -12.48 -15.23 21.29
C TYR A 658 -13.13 -16.60 21.16
N PHE A 659 -13.44 -17.03 19.94
CA PHE A 659 -14.11 -18.30 19.69
C PHE A 659 -13.60 -19.02 18.45
N ASN A 660 -13.81 -20.33 18.41
CA ASN A 660 -13.61 -21.17 17.25
C ASN A 660 -14.91 -21.89 16.89
N LEU A 661 -15.21 -21.97 15.61
CA LEU A 661 -16.38 -22.64 15.06
C LEU A 661 -16.20 -24.17 15.03
N GLU A 662 -17.29 -24.90 14.93
CA GLU A 662 -17.23 -26.32 14.60
C GLU A 662 -16.83 -26.53 13.13
N GLU A 663 -16.16 -27.66 12.84
CA GLU A 663 -15.67 -27.98 11.51
C GLU A 663 -16.81 -28.11 10.49
N GLY A 664 -16.87 -27.19 9.53
CA GLY A 664 -17.91 -27.14 8.50
C GLY A 664 -19.11 -26.23 8.79
N ALA A 665 -19.11 -25.50 9.89
CA ALA A 665 -20.16 -24.55 10.24
C ALA A 665 -20.18 -23.33 9.28
N ASP A 666 -21.39 -22.80 9.03
CA ASP A 666 -21.55 -21.58 8.24
C ASP A 666 -21.28 -20.34 9.12
N SER A 667 -20.10 -19.74 8.91
CA SER A 667 -19.68 -18.57 9.69
C SER A 667 -20.62 -17.37 9.57
N HIS A 668 -21.38 -17.24 8.47
CA HIS A 668 -22.31 -16.13 8.29
C HIS A 668 -23.61 -16.33 9.06
N GLU A 669 -24.15 -17.55 9.09
CA GLU A 669 -25.34 -17.90 9.85
C GLU A 669 -25.09 -17.75 11.35
N ILE A 670 -23.97 -18.31 11.84
CA ILE A 670 -23.59 -18.20 13.25
C ILE A 670 -23.29 -16.75 13.66
N SER A 671 -22.59 -15.98 12.81
CA SER A 671 -22.35 -14.57 13.07
C SER A 671 -23.64 -13.76 13.22
N ALA A 672 -24.66 -14.04 12.40
CA ALA A 672 -25.95 -13.38 12.48
C ALA A 672 -26.71 -13.77 13.76
N ASP A 673 -26.63 -15.04 14.17
CA ASP A 673 -27.27 -15.53 15.41
C ASP A 673 -26.63 -14.95 16.66
N LEU A 674 -25.28 -14.93 16.71
CA LEU A 674 -24.52 -14.32 17.81
C LEU A 674 -24.71 -12.80 17.90
N MET A 675 -24.90 -12.11 16.77
CA MET A 675 -25.24 -10.67 16.73
C MET A 675 -26.63 -10.38 17.29
N GLY A 676 -27.57 -11.31 17.18
CA GLY A 676 -28.91 -11.15 17.71
C GLY A 676 -29.01 -11.22 19.25
N ASP A 677 -27.90 -11.47 19.95
CA ASP A 677 -27.89 -11.51 21.41
C ASP A 677 -27.69 -10.11 22.03
N ALA A 678 -28.48 -9.79 23.05
CA ALA A 678 -28.44 -8.47 23.71
C ALA A 678 -27.08 -8.14 24.37
N ALA A 679 -26.25 -9.15 24.68
CA ALA A 679 -24.92 -8.95 25.23
C ALA A 679 -23.88 -8.59 24.15
N THR A 680 -24.18 -8.81 22.88
CA THR A 680 -23.24 -8.65 21.75
C THR A 680 -23.29 -7.24 21.17
N ALA A 681 -22.15 -6.56 21.08
CA ALA A 681 -21.99 -5.30 20.39
C ALA A 681 -21.54 -5.50 18.93
N SER A 682 -20.66 -6.47 18.67
CA SER A 682 -20.21 -6.80 17.32
C SER A 682 -19.60 -8.19 17.25
N VAL A 683 -19.68 -8.82 16.08
CA VAL A 683 -19.03 -10.10 15.78
C VAL A 683 -18.09 -9.91 14.59
N THR A 684 -16.83 -10.25 14.75
CA THR A 684 -15.82 -10.19 13.70
C THR A 684 -15.33 -11.60 13.37
N ILE A 685 -15.48 -12.01 12.11
CA ILE A 685 -15.00 -13.31 11.63
C ILE A 685 -13.65 -13.13 10.93
N ASN A 686 -12.64 -13.86 11.37
CA ASN A 686 -11.28 -13.77 10.83
C ASN A 686 -11.17 -14.15 9.35
N LYS A 687 -11.97 -15.09 8.89
CA LYS A 687 -12.09 -15.47 7.47
C LYS A 687 -12.51 -14.29 6.60
N ASP A 688 -13.39 -13.45 7.08
CA ASP A 688 -13.86 -12.27 6.36
C ASP A 688 -12.77 -11.18 6.34
N MET A 689 -12.07 -11.01 7.46
CA MET A 689 -10.94 -10.11 7.56
C MET A 689 -9.81 -10.54 6.61
N LYS A 690 -9.51 -11.85 6.57
CA LYS A 690 -8.59 -12.43 5.59
C LYS A 690 -8.99 -12.12 4.15
N ASN A 691 -10.27 -12.33 3.80
CA ASN A 691 -10.80 -12.06 2.46
C ASN A 691 -10.71 -10.57 2.10
N ARG A 692 -10.99 -9.68 3.05
CA ARG A 692 -10.88 -8.23 2.89
C ARG A 692 -9.45 -7.81 2.59
N ILE A 693 -8.50 -8.25 3.41
CA ILE A 693 -7.08 -7.96 3.23
C ILE A 693 -6.54 -8.58 1.95
N SER A 694 -6.94 -9.82 1.62
CA SER A 694 -6.54 -10.46 0.35
C SER A 694 -6.98 -9.63 -0.87
N LYS A 695 -8.21 -9.09 -0.87
CA LYS A 695 -8.69 -8.21 -1.95
C LYS A 695 -7.89 -6.91 -2.02
N MET A 696 -7.54 -6.31 -0.88
CA MET A 696 -6.63 -5.15 -0.86
C MET A 696 -5.28 -5.49 -1.49
N MET A 697 -4.72 -6.63 -1.14
CA MET A 697 -3.41 -7.06 -1.66
C MET A 697 -3.45 -7.40 -3.16
N GLU A 698 -4.58 -7.84 -3.71
CA GLU A 698 -4.73 -8.09 -5.15
C GLU A 698 -4.44 -6.84 -6.01
N SER A 699 -4.79 -5.66 -5.54
CA SER A 699 -4.50 -4.41 -6.26
C SER A 699 -3.01 -4.15 -6.40
N LEU A 700 -2.22 -4.49 -5.39
CA LEU A 700 -0.76 -4.34 -5.40
C LEU A 700 -0.08 -5.29 -6.42
N ASN A 701 -0.70 -6.43 -6.76
CA ASN A 701 -0.19 -7.36 -7.76
C ASN A 701 -0.05 -6.70 -9.15
N TYR A 702 -0.91 -5.75 -9.50
CA TYR A 702 -0.79 -5.02 -10.77
C TYR A 702 0.46 -4.14 -10.81
N ILE A 703 0.81 -3.49 -9.69
CA ILE A 703 2.06 -2.70 -9.58
C ILE A 703 3.26 -3.63 -9.79
N VAL A 704 3.23 -4.80 -9.15
CA VAL A 704 4.30 -5.79 -9.25
C VAL A 704 4.43 -6.31 -10.68
N ILE A 705 3.33 -6.61 -11.38
CA ILE A 705 3.33 -7.02 -12.78
C ILE A 705 3.99 -5.95 -13.66
N VAL A 706 3.68 -4.68 -13.45
CA VAL A 706 4.30 -3.55 -14.17
C VAL A 706 5.81 -3.51 -13.95
N VAL A 707 6.26 -3.71 -12.70
CA VAL A 707 7.68 -3.78 -12.36
C VAL A 707 8.36 -4.96 -13.06
N ILE A 708 7.78 -6.15 -12.99
CA ILE A 708 8.31 -7.38 -13.63
C ILE A 708 8.39 -7.22 -15.15
N LEU A 709 7.35 -6.72 -15.80
CA LEU A 709 7.34 -6.49 -17.25
C LEU A 709 8.41 -5.47 -17.65
N SER A 710 8.57 -4.39 -16.90
CA SER A 710 9.58 -3.36 -17.17
C SER A 710 11.00 -3.89 -16.96
N ALA A 711 11.24 -4.66 -15.91
CA ALA A 711 12.53 -5.31 -15.65
C ALA A 711 12.83 -6.38 -16.72
N GLY A 712 11.84 -7.14 -17.16
CA GLY A 712 11.94 -8.09 -18.27
C GLY A 712 12.27 -7.42 -19.60
N ALA A 713 11.62 -6.32 -19.92
CA ALA A 713 11.92 -5.52 -21.11
C ALA A 713 13.36 -4.97 -21.07
N LEU A 714 13.80 -4.47 -19.91
CA LEU A 714 15.17 -4.02 -19.70
C LEU A 714 16.16 -5.17 -19.91
N ALA A 715 15.91 -6.33 -19.31
CA ALA A 715 16.72 -7.53 -19.45
C ALA A 715 16.86 -7.94 -20.92
N PHE A 716 15.74 -7.97 -21.66
CA PHE A 716 15.75 -8.28 -23.09
C PHE A 716 16.63 -7.34 -23.90
N ILE A 717 16.48 -6.01 -23.70
CA ILE A 717 17.25 -5.01 -24.43
C ILE A 717 18.76 -5.11 -24.07
N VAL A 718 19.08 -5.32 -22.80
CA VAL A 718 20.46 -5.48 -22.31
C VAL A 718 21.10 -6.72 -22.91
N LEU A 719 20.42 -7.88 -22.84
CA LEU A 719 20.92 -9.14 -23.41
C LEU A 719 21.09 -9.06 -24.92
N TYR A 720 20.14 -8.46 -25.64
CA TYR A 720 20.22 -8.22 -27.06
C TYR A 720 21.45 -7.38 -27.42
N ASN A 721 21.64 -6.26 -26.70
CA ASN A 721 22.78 -5.36 -26.95
C ASN A 721 24.12 -6.04 -26.66
N LEU A 722 24.25 -6.74 -25.52
CA LEU A 722 25.46 -7.45 -25.13
C LEU A 722 25.80 -8.60 -26.10
N THR A 723 24.77 -9.33 -26.55
CA THR A 723 24.94 -10.42 -27.54
C THR A 723 25.39 -9.87 -28.90
N ASN A 724 24.79 -8.80 -29.36
CA ASN A 724 25.16 -8.13 -30.61
C ASN A 724 26.62 -7.62 -30.58
N ILE A 725 27.02 -7.00 -29.44
CA ILE A 725 28.41 -6.59 -29.20
C ILE A 725 29.34 -7.82 -29.29
N ASN A 726 29.00 -8.93 -28.63
CA ASN A 726 29.83 -10.10 -28.58
C ASN A 726 30.04 -10.72 -29.98
N ILE A 727 28.99 -10.81 -30.79
CA ILE A 727 29.07 -11.35 -32.16
C ILE A 727 29.95 -10.45 -33.02
N THR A 728 29.77 -9.13 -32.98
CA THR A 728 30.51 -8.19 -33.79
C THR A 728 32.03 -8.15 -33.46
N GLU A 729 32.40 -8.35 -32.19
CA GLU A 729 33.78 -8.44 -31.76
C GLU A 729 34.53 -9.64 -32.37
N ARG A 730 33.80 -10.70 -32.55
CA ARG A 730 34.35 -12.00 -33.00
C ARG A 730 34.17 -12.27 -34.46
N ILE A 731 33.71 -11.29 -35.25
CA ILE A 731 33.39 -11.53 -36.66
C ILE A 731 34.59 -12.09 -37.45
N ARG A 732 35.82 -11.63 -37.09
CA ARG A 732 37.08 -12.14 -37.70
C ARG A 732 37.39 -13.55 -37.20
N GLU A 733 37.20 -13.85 -35.89
CA GLU A 733 37.40 -15.21 -35.36
C GLU A 733 36.36 -16.19 -35.95
N ILE A 734 35.11 -15.75 -36.06
CA ILE A 734 34.04 -16.51 -36.70
C ILE A 734 34.35 -16.79 -38.16
N ALA A 735 34.83 -15.79 -38.89
CA ALA A 735 35.28 -15.97 -40.31
C ALA A 735 36.41 -16.98 -40.41
N THR A 736 37.42 -16.87 -39.54
CA THR A 736 38.56 -17.81 -39.50
C THR A 736 38.12 -19.26 -39.25
N ILE A 737 37.23 -19.47 -38.25
CA ILE A 737 36.69 -20.78 -37.89
C ILE A 737 35.89 -21.38 -39.07
N LYS A 738 35.08 -20.55 -39.75
CA LYS A 738 34.33 -20.96 -40.94
C LYS A 738 35.25 -21.34 -42.10
N VAL A 739 36.33 -20.62 -42.33
CA VAL A 739 37.35 -20.96 -43.36
C VAL A 739 38.07 -22.25 -43.02
N LEU A 740 38.25 -22.57 -41.77
CA LEU A 740 38.81 -23.86 -41.30
C LEU A 740 37.84 -25.04 -41.40
N GLY A 741 36.64 -24.85 -41.98
CA GLY A 741 35.71 -25.94 -42.31
C GLY A 741 34.70 -26.28 -41.20
N PHE A 742 34.57 -25.50 -40.14
CA PHE A 742 33.56 -25.74 -39.09
C PHE A 742 32.13 -25.44 -39.59
N PHE A 743 31.18 -26.31 -39.25
CA PHE A 743 29.79 -26.15 -39.60
C PHE A 743 29.11 -24.99 -38.85
N LYS A 744 28.00 -24.50 -39.40
CA LYS A 744 27.25 -23.37 -38.84
C LYS A 744 26.88 -23.60 -37.37
N ASN A 745 26.45 -24.80 -36.99
CA ASN A 745 26.04 -25.16 -35.64
C ASN A 745 27.24 -25.19 -34.67
N GLU A 746 28.38 -25.68 -35.09
CA GLU A 746 29.60 -25.72 -34.27
C GLU A 746 30.16 -24.33 -34.02
N THR A 747 30.13 -23.47 -35.05
CA THR A 747 30.54 -22.07 -34.93
C THR A 747 29.59 -21.30 -34.00
N SER A 748 28.29 -21.54 -34.12
CA SER A 748 27.26 -20.95 -33.24
C SER A 748 27.44 -21.40 -31.79
N ASP A 749 27.63 -22.70 -31.54
CA ASP A 749 27.84 -23.21 -30.19
C ASP A 749 29.14 -22.66 -29.55
N TYR A 750 30.21 -22.48 -30.34
CA TYR A 750 31.46 -21.86 -29.86
C TYR A 750 31.23 -20.41 -29.37
N VAL A 751 30.49 -19.58 -30.12
CA VAL A 751 30.22 -18.21 -29.79
C VAL A 751 29.28 -18.10 -28.59
N PHE A 752 28.17 -18.84 -28.60
CA PHE A 752 27.16 -18.78 -27.54
C PHE A 752 27.59 -19.46 -26.24
N ARG A 753 28.57 -20.37 -26.26
CA ARG A 753 29.10 -21.01 -25.04
C ARG A 753 29.66 -20.00 -24.03
N GLU A 754 30.37 -19.02 -24.52
CA GLU A 754 30.92 -17.96 -23.65
C GLU A 754 29.79 -17.10 -23.08
N ASN A 755 28.80 -16.78 -23.91
CA ASN A 755 27.65 -16.02 -23.42
C ASN A 755 26.89 -16.82 -22.36
N ARG A 756 26.66 -18.10 -22.55
CA ARG A 756 26.03 -18.97 -21.55
C ARG A 756 26.78 -18.95 -20.21
N VAL A 757 28.10 -19.08 -20.22
CA VAL A 757 28.91 -19.03 -19.00
C VAL A 757 28.78 -17.66 -18.30
N LEU A 758 28.90 -16.57 -19.04
CA LEU A 758 28.80 -15.21 -18.48
C LEU A 758 27.38 -14.92 -17.94
N THR A 759 26.36 -15.39 -18.66
CA THR A 759 24.97 -15.27 -18.22
C THR A 759 24.72 -16.04 -16.92
N THR A 760 25.20 -17.29 -16.83
CA THR A 760 25.07 -18.08 -15.59
C THR A 760 25.73 -17.41 -14.38
N PHE A 761 26.94 -16.87 -14.56
CA PHE A 761 27.60 -16.09 -13.51
C PHE A 761 26.83 -14.81 -13.18
N GLY A 762 26.32 -14.11 -14.19
CA GLY A 762 25.52 -12.89 -14.00
C GLY A 762 24.22 -13.18 -13.25
N ILE A 763 23.53 -14.29 -13.59
CA ILE A 763 22.32 -14.74 -12.88
C ILE A 763 22.65 -15.08 -11.43
N ALA A 764 23.69 -15.87 -11.16
CA ALA A 764 24.06 -16.24 -9.79
C ALA A 764 24.36 -15.03 -8.89
N VAL A 765 25.11 -14.04 -9.43
CA VAL A 765 25.35 -12.77 -8.72
C VAL A 765 24.06 -11.96 -8.59
N GLY A 766 23.20 -11.98 -9.64
CA GLY A 766 21.93 -11.27 -9.66
C GLY A 766 20.93 -11.80 -8.65
N LEU A 767 20.87 -13.12 -8.46
CA LEU A 767 20.02 -13.73 -7.42
C LEU A 767 20.42 -13.26 -6.02
N VAL A 768 21.72 -13.24 -5.72
CA VAL A 768 22.21 -12.74 -4.42
C VAL A 768 21.89 -11.25 -4.24
N LEU A 769 22.18 -10.43 -5.26
CA LEU A 769 21.85 -9.00 -5.21
C LEU A 769 20.34 -8.76 -5.12
N GLY A 770 19.53 -9.61 -5.76
CA GLY A 770 18.07 -9.51 -5.73
C GLY A 770 17.48 -9.74 -4.34
N VAL A 771 18.03 -10.68 -3.57
CA VAL A 771 17.62 -10.89 -2.17
C VAL A 771 17.88 -9.64 -1.33
N PHE A 772 19.08 -9.05 -1.44
CA PHE A 772 19.39 -7.81 -0.72
C PHE A 772 18.52 -6.63 -1.17
N LEU A 773 18.28 -6.53 -2.48
CA LEU A 773 17.45 -5.47 -3.03
C LEU A 773 15.99 -5.62 -2.60
N HIS A 774 15.48 -6.85 -2.60
CA HIS A 774 14.13 -7.17 -2.11
C HIS A 774 13.96 -6.76 -0.64
N ALA A 775 14.88 -7.20 0.23
CA ALA A 775 14.85 -6.84 1.65
C ALA A 775 14.90 -5.31 1.85
N PHE A 776 15.73 -4.61 1.06
CA PHE A 776 15.80 -3.16 1.11
C PHE A 776 14.50 -2.49 0.66
N VAL A 777 13.86 -2.98 -0.41
CA VAL A 777 12.60 -2.41 -0.93
C VAL A 777 11.46 -2.65 0.06
N ILE A 778 11.30 -3.87 0.57
CA ILE A 778 10.27 -4.17 1.59
C ILE A 778 10.45 -3.28 2.83
N GLY A 779 11.68 -3.09 3.30
CA GLY A 779 11.97 -2.17 4.41
C GLY A 779 11.69 -0.68 4.15
N GLN A 780 11.51 -0.27 2.87
CA GLN A 780 11.07 1.09 2.52
C GLN A 780 9.55 1.22 2.36
N ILE A 781 8.85 0.10 2.22
CA ILE A 781 7.37 0.06 2.18
C ILE A 781 6.91 0.04 3.64
N LYS A 782 6.71 1.23 4.20
CA LYS A 782 6.14 1.39 5.54
C LYS A 782 4.66 1.71 5.36
N VAL A 783 3.82 0.81 5.82
CA VAL A 783 2.37 1.01 5.94
C VAL A 783 2.09 1.04 7.43
N ASP A 784 1.39 2.06 7.91
CA ASP A 784 0.98 2.08 9.31
C ASP A 784 0.10 0.86 9.61
N MET A 785 0.36 0.23 10.73
CA MET A 785 -0.32 -0.99 11.21
C MET A 785 -0.06 -2.28 10.41
N VAL A 786 0.77 -2.27 9.35
CA VAL A 786 1.07 -3.49 8.55
C VAL A 786 2.57 -3.65 8.35
N ALA A 787 3.11 -4.81 8.74
CA ALA A 787 4.50 -5.19 8.52
C ALA A 787 4.59 -6.36 7.53
N PHE A 788 5.34 -6.20 6.45
CA PHE A 788 5.53 -7.26 5.47
C PHE A 788 6.79 -8.09 5.77
N ASP A 789 6.64 -9.40 5.72
CA ASP A 789 7.79 -10.30 5.80
C ASP A 789 8.65 -10.24 4.53
N THR A 790 9.96 -10.34 4.70
CA THR A 790 10.90 -10.46 3.59
C THR A 790 10.95 -11.93 3.11
N TYR A 791 9.91 -12.37 2.43
CA TYR A 791 9.81 -13.74 1.91
C TYR A 791 9.95 -13.77 0.38
N ILE A 792 10.71 -14.73 -0.12
CA ILE A 792 10.82 -15.02 -1.55
C ILE A 792 10.55 -16.52 -1.74
N ALA A 793 9.49 -16.84 -2.47
CA ALA A 793 9.13 -18.21 -2.74
C ALA A 793 10.21 -18.95 -3.54
N PRO A 794 10.48 -20.25 -3.28
CA PRO A 794 11.48 -21.03 -4.03
C PRO A 794 11.26 -21.02 -5.55
N MET A 795 10.01 -20.91 -6.00
CA MET A 795 9.68 -20.83 -7.43
C MET A 795 10.14 -19.52 -8.06
N SER A 796 10.17 -18.41 -7.32
CA SER A 796 10.61 -17.10 -7.81
C SER A 796 12.10 -17.05 -8.16
N TYR A 797 12.92 -17.96 -7.62
CA TYR A 797 14.30 -18.16 -8.04
C TYR A 797 14.42 -18.90 -9.38
N VAL A 798 13.36 -19.56 -9.82
CA VAL A 798 13.36 -20.37 -11.05
C VAL A 798 12.79 -19.58 -12.22
N TYR A 799 11.81 -18.74 -11.98
CA TYR A 799 11.24 -17.82 -12.99
C TYR A 799 12.26 -16.78 -13.45
#